data_e55dad0e8f6abf6ca82895e4ada76fff
#
_entry.id   e55dad0e8f6abf6ca82895e4ada76fff
#
_cell.length_a   1.000
_cell.length_b   1.000
_cell.length_c   1.000
_cell.angle_alpha   90.00
_cell.angle_beta   90.00
_cell.angle_gamma   90.00
#
_symmetry.space_group_name_H-M   'P 1'
#
loop_
_entity.id
_entity.type
_entity.pdbx_description
1 polymer ?
#
loop_
_entity_poly.entity_id
_entity_poly.type
_entity_poly.pdbx_seq_one_letter_code
_entity_poly.pdbx_strand_id
1 'polypeptide(L)'
;MRVLSFSFVILLLGTLAVPTVHAQPGPTPIVTIWDLGTPPGSGTGNWNVATNWSRDIVPDVTQEDAAIINGGGTAQINTAIGPNVGSVVLGQGTAAGESGTLEIQSGGTLNVVDDPTFPADGSVRVGQNAGQGLNAALSAANPNAGTGTLRVLPGGTLNSVTLTLGGTVNSQIVLGSTGPGTATVNTSGVTLGRTMRVIGPNVNFMSSGTGAGITFQGTSVFIPEITGATHSVLKTTGTASLGGTLQVDFNGVTPTQGPSWNIIDAASVAGAFATFLPDPGAPLGLGQVIATRTVNGGVNGKLVQMYVRQLPVLSVNRDTGVISITNPGNAGIGIDAYTVQSNFGSLSVANWQSLEDNPGVAGTGWFEGNPSANRLTEVRSGGVSTLAPSGSWGLGSAFRPTFTQFGQSGEDLVFQFNDPVAQETVNGVVNYTGSGTINNLVLFADPATGNVKIRNTSPFTVQIDGYTISSAAGSLNSNPALWTSLQDQPGVAPNWFEGFLTDNRVTEVMSSGTTTLTGNGVTTFDLGGLFKTAGARDLVFQFLLAGNSLPNTGFVLYEAAPSGGGLPGDYNNDGKVDAADYVVWRKRDGSQAGYNTWRTNFGRTAGSGSAISGTAVPEPGTFVLLAAALVGAALGRRK
;
A
#
# COMPACT_ATOMS: atom_id res chain seq x y z
N MET A 1 23.42 37.27 56.18
CA MET A 1 23.40 38.24 55.11
C MET A 1 24.77 38.30 54.47
N ARG A 2 25.06 37.57 53.45
CA ARG A 2 26.29 37.67 52.64
C ARG A 2 25.87 37.81 51.20
N VAL A 3 26.17 38.98 50.65
CA VAL A 3 25.96 39.35 49.27
C VAL A 3 27.07 38.70 48.43
N LEU A 4 26.72 37.85 47.44
CA LEU A 4 27.68 37.37 46.46
C LEU A 4 27.53 38.26 45.20
N SER A 5 28.62 39.00 44.93
CA SER A 5 28.81 39.72 43.67
C SER A 5 29.13 38.71 42.55
N PHE A 6 28.34 38.68 41.48
CA PHE A 6 28.70 38.03 40.23
C PHE A 6 29.34 39.04 39.28
N SER A 7 30.65 38.87 39.03
CA SER A 7 31.35 39.60 37.97
C SER A 7 31.04 38.98 36.61
N PHE A 8 30.45 39.77 35.73
CA PHE A 8 30.27 39.42 34.31
C PHE A 8 31.58 39.70 33.57
N VAL A 9 32.24 38.63 33.08
CA VAL A 9 33.33 38.74 32.11
C VAL A 9 32.71 38.75 30.73
N ILE A 10 32.74 39.89 30.05
CA ILE A 10 32.39 40.02 28.65
C ILE A 10 33.58 39.54 27.84
N LEU A 11 33.44 38.33 27.24
CA LEU A 11 34.40 37.79 26.28
C LEU A 11 34.03 38.36 24.89
N LEU A 12 34.85 39.32 24.43
CA LEU A 12 34.75 39.87 23.08
C LEU A 12 35.27 38.82 22.09
N LEU A 13 34.36 38.00 21.50
CA LEU A 13 34.72 37.14 20.36
C LEU A 13 34.82 38.04 19.11
N GLY A 14 36.05 38.35 18.72
CA GLY A 14 36.34 38.91 17.42
C GLY A 14 35.93 37.90 16.34
N THR A 15 34.96 38.26 15.50
CA THR A 15 34.61 37.50 14.28
C THR A 15 35.79 37.62 13.30
N LEU A 16 36.61 36.59 13.24
CA LEU A 16 37.50 36.37 12.11
C LEU A 16 36.58 36.10 10.91
N ALA A 17 36.46 37.07 10.00
CA ALA A 17 35.88 36.87 8.69
C ALA A 17 36.72 35.82 7.96
N VAL A 18 36.25 34.58 7.97
CA VAL A 18 36.76 33.56 7.05
C VAL A 18 36.39 34.05 5.65
N PRO A 19 37.35 34.26 4.74
CA PRO A 19 36.98 34.60 3.37
C PRO A 19 36.11 33.44 2.84
N THR A 20 34.88 33.75 2.51
CA THR A 20 34.05 32.86 1.73
C THR A 20 34.74 32.66 0.39
N VAL A 21 35.44 31.55 0.25
CA VAL A 21 35.86 31.07 -1.05
C VAL A 21 34.55 30.84 -1.79
N HIS A 22 34.19 31.76 -2.66
CA HIS A 22 33.17 31.54 -3.66
C HIS A 22 33.72 30.38 -4.50
N ALA A 23 33.18 29.20 -4.34
CA ALA A 23 33.45 28.12 -5.28
C ALA A 23 33.12 28.68 -6.66
N GLN A 24 34.13 28.81 -7.52
CA GLN A 24 33.94 29.16 -8.90
C GLN A 24 32.90 28.15 -9.45
N PRO A 25 31.84 28.59 -10.13
CA PRO A 25 30.93 27.63 -10.77
C PRO A 25 31.77 26.70 -11.62
N GLY A 26 31.77 25.40 -11.35
CA GLY A 26 32.45 24.42 -12.18
C GLY A 26 31.96 24.58 -13.62
N PRO A 27 32.77 24.19 -14.60
CA PRO A 27 32.36 24.24 -15.99
C PRO A 27 31.03 23.54 -16.16
N THR A 28 30.18 24.11 -16.98
CA THR A 28 28.84 23.56 -17.26
C THR A 28 29.03 22.29 -18.08
N PRO A 29 28.57 21.10 -17.64
CA PRO A 29 28.70 19.89 -18.42
C PRO A 29 28.06 20.06 -19.79
N ILE A 30 28.68 19.56 -20.81
CA ILE A 30 28.12 19.51 -22.15
C ILE A 30 27.06 18.42 -22.16
N VAL A 31 25.90 18.74 -22.72
CA VAL A 31 24.74 17.85 -22.70
C VAL A 31 24.49 17.31 -24.09
N THR A 32 24.45 15.99 -24.23
CA THR A 32 24.05 15.30 -25.45
C THR A 32 22.71 14.61 -25.23
N ILE A 33 21.71 15.03 -25.99
CA ILE A 33 20.30 14.60 -25.80
C ILE A 33 19.94 13.57 -26.85
N TRP A 34 19.22 12.53 -26.46
CA TRP A 34 18.60 11.57 -27.37
C TRP A 34 17.56 12.27 -28.25
N ASP A 35 17.71 12.23 -29.57
CA ASP A 35 16.86 12.96 -30.51
C ASP A 35 16.23 12.11 -31.63
N LEU A 36 16.43 10.79 -31.58
CA LEU A 36 15.82 9.87 -32.53
C LEU A 36 14.28 9.89 -32.43
N GLY A 37 13.60 10.00 -33.57
CA GLY A 37 12.15 9.90 -33.68
C GLY A 37 11.45 11.20 -34.05
N THR A 38 10.13 11.14 -34.20
CA THR A 38 9.27 12.30 -34.50
C THR A 38 8.07 12.28 -33.56
N PRO A 39 8.00 13.20 -32.59
CA PRO A 39 8.93 14.31 -32.34
C PRO A 39 10.33 13.83 -31.89
N PRO A 40 11.36 14.68 -31.96
CA PRO A 40 12.71 14.33 -31.51
C PRO A 40 12.72 13.79 -30.09
N GLY A 41 13.52 12.73 -29.86
CA GLY A 41 13.62 12.06 -28.57
C GLY A 41 12.58 10.96 -28.29
N SER A 42 11.61 10.72 -29.16
CA SER A 42 10.54 9.71 -28.96
C SER A 42 10.86 8.33 -29.53
N GLY A 43 11.94 8.18 -30.30
CA GLY A 43 12.29 6.95 -31.01
C GLY A 43 13.04 5.93 -30.14
N THR A 44 13.01 4.67 -30.60
CA THR A 44 13.82 3.57 -30.05
C THR A 44 14.98 3.25 -31.01
N GLY A 45 16.20 3.19 -30.50
CA GLY A 45 17.36 2.93 -31.34
C GLY A 45 18.63 2.59 -30.55
N ASN A 46 19.71 2.28 -31.28
CA ASN A 46 20.98 1.90 -30.69
C ASN A 46 21.74 3.12 -30.19
N TRP A 47 22.26 3.03 -28.95
CA TRP A 47 23.09 4.06 -28.31
C TRP A 47 24.32 4.43 -29.15
N ASN A 48 24.98 3.45 -29.77
CA ASN A 48 26.24 3.63 -30.53
C ASN A 48 26.05 4.31 -31.89
N VAL A 49 24.87 4.73 -32.27
CA VAL A 49 24.60 5.43 -33.53
C VAL A 49 24.61 6.94 -33.25
N ALA A 50 25.63 7.62 -33.72
CA ALA A 50 25.87 9.05 -33.47
C ALA A 50 24.68 9.94 -33.86
N THR A 51 24.05 9.64 -35.00
CA THR A 51 22.86 10.38 -35.50
C THR A 51 21.60 10.22 -34.65
N ASN A 52 21.62 9.38 -33.61
CA ASN A 52 20.53 9.29 -32.63
C ASN A 52 20.66 10.33 -31.51
N TRP A 53 21.69 11.16 -31.54
CA TRP A 53 22.03 12.13 -30.54
C TRP A 53 22.10 13.56 -31.11
N SER A 54 21.64 14.55 -30.36
CA SER A 54 21.50 15.95 -30.78
C SER A 54 22.77 16.63 -31.30
N ARG A 55 23.93 16.03 -31.06
CA ARG A 55 25.22 16.53 -31.51
C ARG A 55 25.86 15.66 -32.60
N ASP A 56 25.12 14.65 -33.10
CA ASP A 56 25.65 13.62 -34.03
C ASP A 56 26.92 12.93 -33.51
N ILE A 57 27.05 12.80 -32.19
CA ILE A 57 28.13 12.08 -31.50
C ILE A 57 27.57 11.17 -30.40
N VAL A 58 28.21 10.03 -30.22
CA VAL A 58 27.93 9.16 -29.06
C VAL A 58 28.51 9.82 -27.81
N PRO A 59 27.77 9.93 -26.71
CA PRO A 59 28.27 10.54 -25.47
C PRO A 59 29.56 9.92 -24.97
N ASP A 60 30.54 10.77 -24.62
CA ASP A 60 31.91 10.41 -24.25
C ASP A 60 32.39 11.31 -23.10
N VAL A 61 32.94 10.71 -22.03
CA VAL A 61 33.48 11.42 -20.88
C VAL A 61 34.65 12.36 -21.25
N THR A 62 35.45 12.03 -22.28
CA THR A 62 36.57 12.87 -22.72
C THR A 62 36.11 14.19 -23.36
N GLN A 63 34.81 14.30 -23.66
CA GLN A 63 34.15 15.51 -24.16
C GLN A 63 33.26 16.17 -23.12
N GLU A 64 33.36 15.73 -21.85
CA GLU A 64 32.58 16.26 -20.73
C GLU A 64 31.05 16.07 -20.91
N ASP A 65 30.66 14.99 -21.60
CA ASP A 65 29.28 14.77 -22.02
C ASP A 65 28.42 14.05 -20.94
N ALA A 66 27.27 14.66 -20.65
CA ALA A 66 26.15 14.00 -19.98
C ALA A 66 25.13 13.54 -21.03
N ALA A 67 24.79 12.27 -20.99
CA ALA A 67 23.76 11.69 -21.86
C ALA A 67 22.37 11.90 -21.23
N ILE A 68 21.47 12.54 -21.94
CA ILE A 68 20.08 12.74 -21.49
C ILE A 68 19.13 12.02 -22.44
N ILE A 69 18.29 11.15 -21.91
CA ILE A 69 17.23 10.47 -22.65
C ILE A 69 15.89 11.00 -22.15
N ASN A 70 15.20 11.71 -23.04
CA ASN A 70 13.91 12.40 -22.81
C ASN A 70 12.94 12.12 -23.98
N GLY A 71 11.80 12.82 -23.99
CA GLY A 71 10.85 12.81 -25.12
C GLY A 71 10.09 11.49 -25.30
N GLY A 72 10.19 10.55 -24.36
CA GLY A 72 9.59 9.22 -24.46
C GLY A 72 10.47 8.18 -25.14
N GLY A 73 11.69 8.54 -25.54
CA GLY A 73 12.60 7.66 -26.29
C GLY A 73 13.22 6.53 -25.48
N THR A 74 13.72 5.54 -26.23
CA THR A 74 14.44 4.39 -25.67
C THR A 74 15.79 4.23 -26.36
N ALA A 75 16.86 4.43 -25.61
CA ALA A 75 18.22 4.11 -26.06
C ALA A 75 18.55 2.66 -25.68
N GLN A 76 19.03 1.88 -26.65
CA GLN A 76 19.38 0.48 -26.47
C GLN A 76 20.88 0.26 -26.61
N ILE A 77 21.48 -0.47 -25.68
CA ILE A 77 22.89 -0.85 -25.67
C ILE A 77 22.97 -2.36 -25.79
N ASN A 78 23.41 -2.87 -26.94
CA ASN A 78 23.54 -4.30 -27.24
C ASN A 78 24.99 -4.73 -27.53
N THR A 79 25.94 -3.81 -27.42
CA THR A 79 27.39 -4.03 -27.51
C THR A 79 28.07 -3.17 -26.46
N ALA A 80 29.31 -3.47 -26.11
CA ALA A 80 30.07 -2.61 -25.22
C ALA A 80 30.20 -1.20 -25.82
N ILE A 81 29.92 -0.18 -25.03
CA ILE A 81 30.17 1.21 -25.43
C ILE A 81 31.66 1.49 -25.33
N GLY A 82 32.27 1.93 -26.44
CA GLY A 82 33.70 2.17 -26.53
C GLY A 82 34.18 3.29 -25.58
N PRO A 83 33.64 4.50 -25.61
CA PRO A 83 33.98 5.54 -24.65
C PRO A 83 33.22 5.33 -23.33
N ASN A 84 33.84 5.74 -22.21
CA ASN A 84 33.10 5.89 -20.95
C ASN A 84 32.19 7.13 -21.03
N VAL A 85 31.17 7.18 -20.19
CA VAL A 85 30.22 8.30 -20.10
C VAL A 85 30.32 8.94 -18.71
N GLY A 86 30.27 10.27 -18.62
CA GLY A 86 30.36 10.98 -17.34
C GLY A 86 29.09 10.86 -16.53
N SER A 87 27.93 11.11 -17.13
CA SER A 87 26.64 11.00 -16.46
C SER A 87 25.53 10.58 -17.41
N VAL A 88 24.51 9.89 -16.89
CA VAL A 88 23.31 9.51 -17.62
C VAL A 88 22.06 9.97 -16.88
N VAL A 89 21.15 10.63 -17.58
CA VAL A 89 19.87 11.11 -17.02
C VAL A 89 18.72 10.58 -17.87
N LEU A 90 17.76 9.93 -17.21
CA LEU A 90 16.56 9.37 -17.84
C LEU A 90 15.35 10.16 -17.33
N GLY A 91 14.65 10.89 -18.20
CA GLY A 91 13.53 11.75 -17.82
C GLY A 91 13.98 12.96 -17.00
N GLN A 92 14.39 14.03 -17.67
CA GLN A 92 15.00 15.19 -17.00
C GLN A 92 14.00 16.11 -16.30
N GLY A 93 12.75 16.26 -16.80
CA GLY A 93 11.72 17.10 -16.20
C GLY A 93 11.79 18.59 -16.58
N THR A 94 12.39 18.94 -17.70
CA THR A 94 12.35 20.32 -18.25
C THR A 94 10.95 20.73 -18.67
N ALA A 95 10.15 19.79 -19.17
CA ALA A 95 8.72 19.94 -19.41
C ALA A 95 7.91 18.90 -18.62
N ALA A 96 6.61 19.15 -18.43
CA ALA A 96 5.71 18.21 -17.79
C ALA A 96 5.57 16.94 -18.65
N GLY A 97 5.66 15.77 -18.01
CA GLY A 97 5.48 14.47 -18.66
C GLY A 97 6.71 13.93 -19.41
N GLU A 98 7.86 14.59 -19.33
CA GLU A 98 9.09 14.05 -19.92
C GLU A 98 9.44 12.69 -19.37
N SER A 99 9.80 11.78 -20.28
CA SER A 99 10.20 10.41 -19.93
C SER A 99 11.35 9.95 -20.80
N GLY A 100 12.16 9.02 -20.27
CA GLY A 100 13.26 8.42 -21.01
C GLY A 100 13.56 7.01 -20.51
N THR A 101 13.92 6.12 -21.44
CA THR A 101 14.26 4.74 -21.16
C THR A 101 15.67 4.42 -21.64
N LEU A 102 16.43 3.75 -20.78
CA LEU A 102 17.68 3.10 -21.15
C LEU A 102 17.53 1.59 -20.96
N GLU A 103 17.85 0.84 -22.01
CA GLU A 103 17.82 -0.61 -22.01
C GLU A 103 19.19 -1.19 -22.35
N ILE A 104 19.85 -1.83 -21.39
CA ILE A 104 21.13 -2.51 -21.59
C ILE A 104 20.82 -3.99 -21.84
N GLN A 105 21.01 -4.40 -23.07
CA GLN A 105 20.68 -5.73 -23.59
C GLN A 105 21.88 -6.68 -23.52
N SER A 106 21.67 -7.93 -23.92
CA SER A 106 22.74 -8.94 -23.98
C SER A 106 23.92 -8.47 -24.84
N GLY A 107 25.12 -8.57 -24.28
CA GLY A 107 26.37 -8.07 -24.87
C GLY A 107 26.62 -6.57 -24.66
N GLY A 108 25.63 -5.82 -24.20
CA GLY A 108 25.75 -4.41 -23.87
C GLY A 108 26.54 -4.17 -22.59
N THR A 109 27.46 -3.21 -22.61
CA THR A 109 28.16 -2.73 -21.41
C THR A 109 28.18 -1.20 -21.43
N LEU A 110 27.71 -0.58 -20.36
CA LEU A 110 27.81 0.85 -20.13
C LEU A 110 28.70 1.12 -18.92
N ASN A 111 29.73 1.95 -19.10
CA ASN A 111 30.58 2.45 -18.04
C ASN A 111 30.30 3.94 -17.81
N VAL A 112 29.77 4.28 -16.64
CA VAL A 112 29.56 5.66 -16.20
C VAL A 112 30.59 5.95 -15.11
N VAL A 113 31.53 6.82 -15.41
CA VAL A 113 32.74 7.04 -14.61
C VAL A 113 32.78 8.48 -14.09
N ASP A 114 33.47 8.67 -12.98
CA ASP A 114 33.78 9.98 -12.43
C ASP A 114 34.88 10.64 -13.26
N ASP A 115 34.67 11.86 -13.72
CA ASP A 115 35.67 12.69 -14.34
C ASP A 115 36.28 13.62 -13.29
N PRO A 116 37.56 13.56 -13.02
CA PRO A 116 38.19 14.39 -12.00
C PRO A 116 38.11 15.90 -12.25
N THR A 117 37.70 16.32 -13.46
CA THR A 117 37.48 17.73 -13.79
C THR A 117 36.05 18.21 -13.49
N PHE A 118 35.08 17.29 -13.30
CA PHE A 118 33.69 17.58 -12.98
C PHE A 118 33.27 16.90 -11.68
N PRO A 119 33.14 17.64 -10.57
CA PRO A 119 32.64 17.05 -9.34
C PRO A 119 31.17 16.63 -9.46
N ALA A 120 30.87 15.40 -9.06
CA ALA A 120 29.58 14.73 -9.06
C ALA A 120 29.19 13.97 -10.34
N ASP A 121 30.13 13.56 -11.14
CA ASP A 121 29.99 12.65 -12.26
C ASP A 121 29.91 11.17 -11.83
N GLY A 122 29.94 10.27 -12.81
CA GLY A 122 29.78 8.84 -12.58
C GLY A 122 28.34 8.45 -12.19
N SER A 123 27.37 9.35 -12.38
CA SER A 123 26.00 9.15 -11.91
C SER A 123 25.04 8.66 -13.00
N VAL A 124 24.23 7.66 -12.65
CA VAL A 124 23.02 7.29 -13.41
C VAL A 124 21.80 7.75 -12.60
N ARG A 125 21.02 8.66 -13.18
CA ARG A 125 19.81 9.23 -12.58
C ARG A 125 18.58 8.76 -13.33
N VAL A 126 17.76 7.94 -12.68
CA VAL A 126 16.55 7.36 -13.28
C VAL A 126 15.35 8.17 -12.77
N GLY A 127 14.83 9.06 -13.60
CA GLY A 127 13.86 10.08 -13.23
C GLY A 127 14.46 11.16 -12.32
N GLN A 128 14.32 12.41 -12.69
CA GLN A 128 14.73 13.53 -11.83
C GLN A 128 13.55 14.10 -11.07
N ASN A 129 13.74 14.44 -9.80
CA ASN A 129 12.76 15.21 -9.05
C ASN A 129 12.78 16.68 -9.52
N ALA A 130 11.66 17.38 -9.32
CA ALA A 130 11.59 18.82 -9.61
C ALA A 130 12.71 19.57 -8.87
N GLY A 131 13.34 20.51 -9.55
CA GLY A 131 14.44 21.31 -9.00
C GLY A 131 15.78 20.57 -8.90
N GLN A 132 15.90 19.35 -9.43
CA GLN A 132 17.17 18.61 -9.51
C GLN A 132 17.77 18.68 -10.93
N GLY A 133 19.08 18.79 -11.01
CA GLY A 133 19.87 18.78 -12.25
C GLY A 133 21.30 18.35 -11.98
N LEU A 134 22.12 18.22 -13.02
CA LEU A 134 23.54 17.87 -12.89
C LEU A 134 24.34 18.98 -12.19
N ASN A 135 23.89 20.23 -12.30
CA ASN A 135 24.42 21.39 -11.58
C ASN A 135 23.30 22.37 -11.24
N ALA A 136 23.62 23.48 -10.57
CA ALA A 136 22.66 24.48 -10.13
C ALA A 136 21.87 25.10 -11.29
N ALA A 137 22.50 25.34 -12.44
CA ALA A 137 21.82 25.91 -13.61
C ALA A 137 20.81 24.92 -14.21
N LEU A 138 21.19 23.65 -14.36
CA LEU A 138 20.29 22.59 -14.83
C LEU A 138 19.20 22.27 -13.81
N SER A 139 19.46 22.41 -12.52
CA SER A 139 18.44 22.28 -11.47
C SER A 139 17.38 23.36 -11.58
N ALA A 140 17.77 24.60 -11.86
CA ALA A 140 16.84 25.71 -12.07
C ALA A 140 16.00 25.55 -13.35
N ALA A 141 16.56 24.86 -14.36
CA ALA A 141 15.87 24.58 -15.63
C ALA A 141 14.89 23.41 -15.58
N ASN A 142 14.86 22.64 -14.48
CA ASN A 142 14.02 21.43 -14.32
C ASN A 142 12.87 21.66 -13.31
N PRO A 143 11.83 22.44 -13.65
CA PRO A 143 10.75 22.75 -12.72
C PRO A 143 9.83 21.57 -12.42
N ASN A 144 9.84 20.53 -13.24
CA ASN A 144 8.97 19.36 -13.13
C ASN A 144 9.75 18.11 -12.74
N ALA A 145 9.02 17.08 -12.26
CA ALA A 145 9.58 15.75 -12.11
C ALA A 145 9.50 14.99 -13.43
N GLY A 146 10.60 14.36 -13.85
CA GLY A 146 10.65 13.52 -15.04
C GLY A 146 10.45 12.03 -14.70
N THR A 147 10.11 11.23 -15.71
CA THR A 147 9.94 9.78 -15.58
C THR A 147 11.11 9.06 -16.22
N GLY A 148 11.86 8.27 -15.44
CA GLY A 148 12.97 7.45 -15.94
C GLY A 148 12.68 5.96 -15.86
N THR A 149 13.15 5.21 -16.87
CA THR A 149 13.16 3.75 -16.82
C THR A 149 14.56 3.26 -17.17
N LEU A 150 15.18 2.51 -16.25
CA LEU A 150 16.41 1.77 -16.50
C LEU A 150 16.10 0.28 -16.54
N ARG A 151 16.52 -0.40 -17.60
CA ARG A 151 16.41 -1.85 -17.75
C ARG A 151 17.79 -2.43 -18.00
N VAL A 152 18.23 -3.35 -17.15
CA VAL A 152 19.44 -4.13 -17.38
C VAL A 152 19.00 -5.58 -17.58
N LEU A 153 19.03 -6.02 -18.83
CA LEU A 153 18.55 -7.34 -19.23
C LEU A 153 19.67 -8.41 -19.10
N PRO A 154 19.33 -9.71 -19.14
CA PRO A 154 20.32 -10.77 -19.08
C PRO A 154 21.43 -10.60 -20.13
N GLY A 155 22.69 -10.69 -19.68
CA GLY A 155 23.88 -10.44 -20.50
C GLY A 155 24.28 -8.97 -20.65
N GLY A 156 23.49 -8.04 -20.10
CA GLY A 156 23.82 -6.62 -20.02
C GLY A 156 24.60 -6.25 -18.76
N THR A 157 25.47 -5.25 -18.84
CA THR A 157 26.29 -4.78 -17.72
C THR A 157 26.23 -3.26 -17.59
N LEU A 158 25.92 -2.78 -16.40
CA LEU A 158 26.05 -1.39 -15.99
C LEU A 158 27.12 -1.26 -14.92
N ASN A 159 28.10 -0.39 -15.15
CA ASN A 159 29.05 0.07 -14.15
C ASN A 159 28.85 1.57 -13.91
N SER A 160 28.67 2.00 -12.68
CA SER A 160 28.48 3.42 -12.32
C SER A 160 29.08 3.73 -10.95
N VAL A 161 29.36 4.99 -10.68
CA VAL A 161 29.75 5.44 -9.33
C VAL A 161 28.50 5.54 -8.47
N THR A 162 27.46 6.21 -8.95
CA THR A 162 26.19 6.29 -8.23
C THR A 162 25.00 5.93 -9.12
N LEU A 163 23.97 5.34 -8.49
CA LEU A 163 22.71 5.03 -9.13
C LEU A 163 21.57 5.62 -8.28
N THR A 164 20.87 6.59 -8.85
CA THR A 164 19.76 7.26 -8.14
C THR A 164 18.45 7.05 -8.89
N LEU A 165 17.43 6.61 -8.16
CA LEU A 165 16.06 6.46 -8.66
C LEU A 165 15.15 7.47 -7.98
N GLY A 166 14.62 8.41 -8.74
CA GLY A 166 13.73 9.49 -8.29
C GLY A 166 12.62 9.78 -9.28
N GLY A 167 12.27 11.06 -9.44
CA GLY A 167 11.30 11.54 -10.42
C GLY A 167 9.85 11.21 -10.07
N THR A 168 9.03 10.97 -11.10
CA THR A 168 7.61 10.63 -10.93
C THR A 168 7.41 9.24 -10.31
N VAL A 169 6.20 8.95 -9.88
CA VAL A 169 5.82 7.64 -9.31
C VAL A 169 6.02 6.48 -10.30
N ASN A 170 6.03 6.77 -11.60
CA ASN A 170 6.22 5.79 -12.67
C ASN A 170 7.71 5.52 -13.00
N SER A 171 8.65 6.22 -12.34
CA SER A 171 10.07 5.95 -12.53
C SER A 171 10.46 4.61 -11.93
N GLN A 172 11.31 3.84 -12.66
CA GLN A 172 11.64 2.49 -12.23
C GLN A 172 13.02 2.01 -12.70
N ILE A 173 13.57 1.09 -11.93
CA ILE A 173 14.70 0.25 -12.31
C ILE A 173 14.22 -1.19 -12.41
N VAL A 174 14.48 -1.86 -13.52
CA VAL A 174 14.14 -3.27 -13.76
C VAL A 174 15.43 -4.02 -14.09
N LEU A 175 15.78 -4.97 -13.25
CA LEU A 175 16.98 -5.79 -13.40
C LEU A 175 16.59 -7.23 -13.70
N GLY A 176 17.19 -7.80 -14.74
CA GLY A 176 16.94 -9.18 -15.16
C GLY A 176 15.68 -9.34 -16.01
N SER A 177 15.44 -10.57 -16.37
CA SER A 177 14.21 -11.10 -16.99
C SER A 177 14.23 -12.63 -16.91
N THR A 178 13.21 -13.30 -17.44
CA THR A 178 13.14 -14.77 -17.51
C THR A 178 14.09 -15.41 -18.54
N GLY A 179 14.84 -14.59 -19.31
CA GLY A 179 15.80 -15.06 -20.33
C GLY A 179 17.11 -15.59 -19.75
N PRO A 180 17.90 -16.30 -20.56
CA PRO A 180 19.23 -16.77 -20.17
C PRO A 180 20.23 -15.62 -20.07
N GLY A 181 21.27 -15.79 -19.25
CA GLY A 181 22.32 -14.81 -19.01
C GLY A 181 22.15 -14.07 -17.69
N THR A 182 23.13 -13.27 -17.31
CA THR A 182 23.16 -12.54 -16.04
C THR A 182 23.08 -11.05 -16.31
N ALA A 183 22.11 -10.36 -15.73
CA ALA A 183 22.10 -8.90 -15.66
C ALA A 183 23.06 -8.44 -14.57
N THR A 184 24.04 -7.58 -14.91
CA THR A 184 25.08 -7.15 -13.97
C THR A 184 25.00 -5.65 -13.72
N VAL A 185 24.99 -5.26 -12.44
CA VAL A 185 25.07 -3.86 -12.01
C VAL A 185 26.14 -3.73 -10.93
N ASN A 186 27.17 -2.94 -11.21
CA ASN A 186 28.21 -2.58 -10.27
C ASN A 186 28.15 -1.06 -10.04
N THR A 187 28.08 -0.66 -8.76
CA THR A 187 28.02 0.75 -8.39
C THR A 187 28.69 0.96 -7.03
N SER A 188 29.02 2.19 -6.66
CA SER A 188 29.53 2.49 -5.32
C SER A 188 28.42 2.89 -4.34
N GLY A 189 27.29 3.38 -4.85
CA GLY A 189 26.17 3.74 -4.00
C GLY A 189 24.85 3.80 -4.73
N VAL A 190 23.77 3.46 -4.04
CA VAL A 190 22.42 3.43 -4.59
C VAL A 190 21.43 4.15 -3.69
N THR A 191 20.64 5.04 -4.27
CA THR A 191 19.51 5.69 -3.59
C THR A 191 18.23 5.42 -4.36
N LEU A 192 17.28 4.76 -3.72
CA LEU A 192 16.02 4.32 -4.30
C LEU A 192 14.85 5.11 -3.70
N GLY A 193 14.20 5.93 -4.50
CA GLY A 193 13.01 6.69 -4.12
C GLY A 193 11.74 6.26 -4.86
N ARG A 194 11.84 5.27 -5.75
CA ARG A 194 10.72 4.75 -6.57
C ARG A 194 10.85 3.23 -6.71
N THR A 195 10.24 2.66 -7.73
CA THR A 195 10.15 1.20 -7.89
C THR A 195 11.45 0.59 -8.42
N MET A 196 12.02 -0.35 -7.68
CA MET A 196 13.08 -1.24 -8.14
C MET A 196 12.56 -2.67 -8.18
N ARG A 197 12.56 -3.28 -9.37
CA ARG A 197 12.17 -4.66 -9.59
C ARG A 197 13.38 -5.51 -9.98
N VAL A 198 13.52 -6.67 -9.33
CA VAL A 198 14.56 -7.65 -9.62
C VAL A 198 13.88 -8.95 -10.06
N ILE A 199 14.11 -9.36 -11.32
CA ILE A 199 13.42 -10.45 -11.99
C ILE A 199 14.37 -11.62 -12.20
N GLY A 200 13.95 -12.79 -11.75
CA GLY A 200 14.68 -14.05 -11.93
C GLY A 200 15.89 -14.21 -11.01
N PRO A 201 16.56 -15.39 -11.09
CA PRO A 201 17.68 -15.73 -10.22
C PRO A 201 19.04 -15.20 -10.70
N ASN A 202 19.09 -14.60 -11.90
CA ASN A 202 20.34 -14.27 -12.59
C ASN A 202 20.59 -12.75 -12.64
N VAL A 203 20.46 -12.06 -11.51
CA VAL A 203 20.89 -10.67 -11.36
C VAL A 203 22.07 -10.61 -10.41
N ASN A 204 23.19 -10.09 -10.90
CA ASN A 204 24.37 -9.79 -10.10
C ASN A 204 24.41 -8.28 -9.81
N PHE A 205 23.96 -7.90 -8.63
CA PHE A 205 23.97 -6.52 -8.18
C PHE A 205 24.98 -6.36 -7.04
N MET A 206 25.92 -5.42 -7.20
CA MET A 206 26.93 -5.09 -6.19
C MET A 206 27.05 -3.57 -6.02
N SER A 207 26.86 -3.10 -4.79
CA SER A 207 27.24 -1.75 -4.38
C SER A 207 28.50 -1.82 -3.51
N SER A 208 29.62 -1.27 -4.00
CA SER A 208 30.93 -1.40 -3.36
C SER A 208 31.31 -0.23 -2.46
N GLY A 209 30.43 0.75 -2.22
CA GLY A 209 30.70 1.89 -1.35
C GLY A 209 30.76 1.50 0.12
N THR A 210 31.79 1.99 0.81
CA THR A 210 32.01 1.68 2.24
C THR A 210 31.12 2.48 3.21
N GLY A 211 30.35 3.45 2.70
CA GLY A 211 29.38 4.25 3.47
C GLY A 211 27.94 3.75 3.28
N ALA A 212 27.03 4.62 2.84
CA ALA A 212 25.67 4.25 2.47
C ALA A 212 25.71 3.48 1.15
N GLY A 213 25.66 2.16 1.21
CA GLY A 213 25.74 1.29 0.04
C GLY A 213 24.42 1.24 -0.75
N ILE A 214 23.33 0.89 -0.06
CA ILE A 214 21.97 0.87 -0.64
C ILE A 214 21.02 1.61 0.31
N THR A 215 20.34 2.63 -0.19
CA THR A 215 19.34 3.38 0.58
C THR A 215 17.97 3.27 -0.05
N PHE A 216 17.02 2.67 0.66
CA PHE A 216 15.60 2.67 0.33
C PHE A 216 14.93 3.84 1.04
N GLN A 217 14.48 4.84 0.30
CA GLN A 217 13.75 5.98 0.86
C GLN A 217 12.32 5.59 1.24
N GLY A 218 11.63 6.42 2.04
CA GLY A 218 10.26 6.16 2.47
C GLY A 218 9.23 5.98 1.34
N THR A 219 9.54 6.47 0.14
CA THR A 219 8.69 6.33 -1.06
C THR A 219 9.12 5.21 -2.01
N SER A 220 10.16 4.45 -1.66
CA SER A 220 10.64 3.35 -2.48
C SER A 220 9.72 2.13 -2.43
N VAL A 221 9.67 1.40 -3.54
CA VAL A 221 9.05 0.08 -3.64
C VAL A 221 10.11 -0.90 -4.17
N PHE A 222 10.51 -1.84 -3.34
CA PHE A 222 11.43 -2.90 -3.73
C PHE A 222 10.64 -4.17 -4.05
N ILE A 223 10.83 -4.72 -5.24
CA ILE A 223 10.09 -5.91 -5.74
C ILE A 223 11.09 -7.00 -6.12
N PRO A 224 11.53 -7.85 -5.19
CA PRO A 224 12.26 -9.07 -5.50
C PRO A 224 11.32 -10.15 -6.05
N GLU A 225 11.66 -10.77 -7.17
CA GLU A 225 11.00 -11.97 -7.66
C GLU A 225 11.62 -13.21 -6.99
N ILE A 226 10.79 -14.04 -6.39
CA ILE A 226 11.17 -15.30 -5.73
C ILE A 226 10.78 -16.46 -6.62
N THR A 227 11.76 -17.11 -7.24
CA THR A 227 11.57 -18.24 -8.16
C THR A 227 11.91 -19.60 -7.54
N GLY A 228 12.11 -19.66 -6.23
CA GLY A 228 12.48 -20.88 -5.51
C GLY A 228 13.65 -20.65 -4.55
N ALA A 229 14.50 -21.66 -4.39
CA ALA A 229 15.70 -21.54 -3.54
C ALA A 229 16.76 -20.63 -4.15
N THR A 230 16.74 -20.44 -5.46
CA THR A 230 17.66 -19.59 -6.22
C THR A 230 16.91 -18.34 -6.68
N HIS A 231 17.20 -17.21 -6.09
CA HIS A 231 16.72 -15.88 -6.47
C HIS A 231 17.85 -14.88 -6.32
N SER A 232 17.68 -13.71 -6.92
CA SER A 232 18.72 -12.69 -6.89
C SER A 232 18.77 -11.96 -5.55
N VAL A 233 19.97 -11.68 -5.07
CA VAL A 233 20.24 -10.98 -3.81
C VAL A 233 20.96 -9.68 -4.12
N LEU A 234 20.46 -8.54 -3.64
CA LEU A 234 21.19 -7.27 -3.72
C LEU A 234 22.35 -7.30 -2.73
N LYS A 235 23.56 -6.99 -3.19
CA LYS A 235 24.75 -7.03 -2.34
C LYS A 235 25.35 -5.65 -2.15
N THR A 236 25.85 -5.37 -0.94
CA THR A 236 26.63 -4.17 -0.66
C THR A 236 27.71 -4.41 0.39
N THR A 237 28.89 -3.85 0.16
CA THR A 237 29.97 -3.80 1.17
C THR A 237 29.75 -2.69 2.20
N GLY A 238 28.74 -1.84 2.00
CA GLY A 238 28.34 -0.77 2.91
C GLY A 238 27.07 -1.10 3.70
N THR A 239 26.39 -0.06 4.14
CA THR A 239 25.12 -0.16 4.88
C THR A 239 23.95 -0.28 3.92
N ALA A 240 23.04 -1.20 4.18
CA ALA A 240 21.69 -1.20 3.61
C ALA A 240 20.75 -0.44 4.57
N SER A 241 20.32 0.74 4.16
CA SER A 241 19.33 1.55 4.89
C SER A 241 17.94 1.22 4.35
N LEU A 242 17.13 0.54 5.15
CA LEU A 242 15.80 0.07 4.76
C LEU A 242 14.74 1.13 5.04
N GLY A 243 13.80 1.28 4.12
CA GLY A 243 12.63 2.16 4.21
C GLY A 243 11.64 1.84 3.10
N GLY A 244 10.51 2.56 3.05
CA GLY A 244 9.50 2.35 2.01
C GLY A 244 8.80 0.99 2.08
N THR A 245 8.50 0.44 0.93
CA THR A 245 7.67 -0.77 0.77
C THR A 245 8.48 -1.94 0.21
N LEU A 246 8.36 -3.11 0.82
CA LEU A 246 8.75 -4.38 0.23
C LEU A 246 7.48 -5.03 -0.37
N GLN A 247 7.44 -5.15 -1.68
CA GLN A 247 6.44 -5.94 -2.39
C GLN A 247 7.12 -7.21 -2.90
N VAL A 248 6.52 -8.37 -2.69
CA VAL A 248 7.11 -9.64 -3.15
C VAL A 248 6.39 -10.10 -4.42
N ASP A 249 7.13 -10.71 -5.32
CA ASP A 249 6.62 -11.38 -6.51
C ASP A 249 7.05 -12.85 -6.46
N PHE A 250 6.09 -13.76 -6.27
CA PHE A 250 6.35 -15.21 -6.20
C PHE A 250 6.06 -15.86 -7.56
N ASN A 251 7.09 -16.23 -8.28
CA ASN A 251 6.96 -16.89 -9.56
C ASN A 251 7.19 -18.41 -9.42
N GLY A 252 6.11 -19.18 -9.49
CA GLY A 252 6.14 -20.64 -9.34
C GLY A 252 6.43 -21.14 -7.94
N VAL A 253 6.38 -20.28 -6.92
CA VAL A 253 6.59 -20.59 -5.50
C VAL A 253 5.34 -20.28 -4.71
N THR A 254 4.83 -21.23 -3.96
CA THR A 254 3.75 -20.98 -3.00
C THR A 254 4.37 -20.46 -1.70
N PRO A 255 4.02 -19.25 -1.25
CA PRO A 255 4.51 -18.72 0.01
C PRO A 255 3.94 -19.53 1.18
N THR A 256 4.81 -20.11 1.98
CA THR A 256 4.43 -20.90 3.16
C THR A 256 5.29 -20.53 4.35
N GLN A 257 4.78 -20.78 5.56
CA GLN A 257 5.54 -20.61 6.79
C GLN A 257 6.70 -21.63 6.84
N GLY A 258 7.89 -21.17 7.24
CA GLY A 258 9.10 -22.01 7.40
C GLY A 258 10.25 -21.55 6.50
N PRO A 259 10.12 -21.54 5.17
CA PRO A 259 11.14 -21.00 4.29
C PRO A 259 11.47 -19.53 4.57
N SER A 260 12.71 -19.15 4.27
CA SER A 260 13.14 -17.75 4.24
C SER A 260 14.04 -17.49 3.03
N TRP A 261 13.99 -16.28 2.50
CA TRP A 261 14.71 -15.88 1.31
C TRP A 261 15.60 -14.68 1.61
N ASN A 262 16.89 -14.79 1.27
CA ASN A 262 17.83 -13.67 1.43
C ASN A 262 17.59 -12.66 0.32
N ILE A 263 17.18 -11.44 0.63
CA ILE A 263 16.90 -10.41 -0.38
C ILE A 263 18.00 -9.34 -0.45
N ILE A 264 18.74 -9.14 0.64
CA ILE A 264 19.88 -8.21 0.70
C ILE A 264 21.01 -8.86 1.50
N ASP A 265 22.27 -8.68 1.05
CA ASP A 265 23.50 -9.05 1.74
C ASP A 265 24.35 -7.78 1.91
N ALA A 266 24.56 -7.32 3.14
CA ALA A 266 25.19 -6.04 3.46
C ALA A 266 26.20 -6.15 4.61
N ALA A 267 27.13 -5.21 4.71
CA ALA A 267 28.04 -5.15 5.88
C ALA A 267 27.27 -4.75 7.16
N SER A 268 26.29 -3.88 7.03
CA SER A 268 25.38 -3.50 8.11
C SER A 268 23.99 -3.18 7.56
N VAL A 269 22.99 -3.24 8.43
CA VAL A 269 21.59 -2.92 8.08
C VAL A 269 21.06 -1.90 9.08
N ALA A 270 20.39 -0.87 8.58
CA ALA A 270 19.73 0.16 9.37
C ALA A 270 18.27 0.32 8.93
N GLY A 271 17.39 0.66 9.87
CA GLY A 271 15.97 0.84 9.60
C GLY A 271 15.22 -0.47 9.30
N ALA A 272 14.03 -0.34 8.75
CA ALA A 272 13.16 -1.44 8.34
C ALA A 272 12.28 -0.98 7.17
N PHE A 273 11.75 -1.91 6.38
CA PHE A 273 10.66 -1.60 5.46
C PHE A 273 9.42 -1.21 6.25
N ALA A 274 8.77 -0.11 5.86
CA ALA A 274 7.60 0.41 6.56
C ALA A 274 6.32 -0.36 6.19
N THR A 275 6.26 -0.92 4.98
CA THR A 275 5.09 -1.62 4.44
C THR A 275 5.52 -2.90 3.76
N PHE A 276 4.70 -3.96 3.93
CA PHE A 276 4.88 -5.24 3.27
C PHE A 276 3.65 -5.54 2.43
N LEU A 277 3.87 -5.82 1.13
CA LEU A 277 2.79 -6.16 0.21
C LEU A 277 2.99 -7.59 -0.30
N PRO A 278 2.01 -8.47 -0.11
CA PRO A 278 2.07 -9.82 -0.69
C PRO A 278 1.90 -9.77 -2.21
N ASP A 279 2.31 -10.85 -2.86
CA ASP A 279 2.05 -11.05 -4.28
C ASP A 279 0.54 -11.25 -4.52
N PRO A 280 -0.08 -10.45 -5.40
CA PRO A 280 -1.48 -10.67 -5.77
C PRO A 280 -1.75 -12.01 -6.45
N GLY A 281 -0.73 -12.59 -7.10
CA GLY A 281 -0.81 -13.89 -7.79
C GLY A 281 -0.58 -15.10 -6.86
N ALA A 282 -0.05 -14.88 -5.65
CA ALA A 282 0.26 -15.92 -4.68
C ALA A 282 -0.30 -15.57 -3.29
N PRO A 283 -1.61 -15.73 -3.07
CA PRO A 283 -2.27 -15.31 -1.84
C PRO A 283 -1.70 -16.06 -0.62
N LEU A 284 -1.56 -15.32 0.47
CA LEU A 284 -1.13 -15.86 1.75
C LEU A 284 -2.30 -16.57 2.46
N GLY A 285 -1.99 -17.55 3.26
CA GLY A 285 -2.98 -18.21 4.12
C GLY A 285 -3.50 -17.28 5.22
N LEU A 286 -4.59 -17.70 5.87
CA LEU A 286 -5.21 -16.93 6.94
C LEU A 286 -4.20 -16.62 8.06
N GLY A 287 -4.07 -15.34 8.40
CA GLY A 287 -3.12 -14.85 9.40
C GLY A 287 -1.65 -14.84 8.95
N GLN A 288 -1.35 -15.20 7.72
CA GLN A 288 0.01 -15.09 7.18
C GLN A 288 0.30 -13.69 6.66
N VAL A 289 1.49 -13.20 6.95
CA VAL A 289 2.01 -11.91 6.46
C VAL A 289 3.45 -12.06 6.01
N ILE A 290 3.88 -11.21 5.09
CA ILE A 290 5.30 -11.08 4.76
C ILE A 290 5.98 -10.29 5.88
N ALA A 291 7.15 -10.75 6.28
CA ALA A 291 7.99 -10.08 7.26
C ALA A 291 9.47 -10.17 6.86
N THR A 292 10.29 -9.32 7.45
CA THR A 292 11.74 -9.40 7.30
C THR A 292 12.43 -9.50 8.66
N ARG A 293 13.62 -10.10 8.64
CA ARG A 293 14.54 -10.12 9.78
C ARG A 293 15.98 -9.92 9.29
N THR A 294 16.80 -9.36 10.13
CA THR A 294 18.23 -9.26 9.88
C THR A 294 18.97 -10.34 10.68
N VAL A 295 19.77 -11.16 10.00
CA VAL A 295 20.58 -12.20 10.62
C VAL A 295 22.06 -12.02 10.28
N ASN A 296 22.94 -12.61 11.09
CA ASN A 296 24.35 -12.70 10.75
C ASN A 296 24.55 -13.75 9.64
N GLY A 297 25.35 -13.40 8.63
CA GLY A 297 25.61 -14.29 7.51
C GLY A 297 25.86 -13.54 6.22
N GLY A 298 25.91 -14.27 5.10
CA GLY A 298 26.25 -13.72 3.80
C GLY A 298 27.74 -13.49 3.59
N VAL A 299 28.09 -12.92 2.48
CA VAL A 299 29.49 -12.57 2.14
C VAL A 299 29.91 -11.28 2.82
N ASN A 300 28.94 -10.36 3.03
CA ASN A 300 29.21 -9.03 3.58
C ASN A 300 28.93 -8.93 5.09
N GLY A 301 28.33 -9.95 5.73
CA GLY A 301 28.19 -10.05 7.18
C GLY A 301 26.76 -10.03 7.72
N LYS A 302 25.81 -9.41 7.03
CA LYS A 302 24.40 -9.34 7.41
C LYS A 302 23.51 -9.71 6.24
N LEU A 303 22.50 -10.51 6.51
CA LEU A 303 21.45 -10.85 5.55
C LEU A 303 20.12 -10.27 6.00
N VAL A 304 19.44 -9.57 5.12
CA VAL A 304 18.02 -9.28 5.26
C VAL A 304 17.27 -10.46 4.65
N GLN A 305 16.60 -11.21 5.50
CA GLN A 305 15.79 -12.36 5.11
C GLN A 305 14.31 -11.95 5.12
N MET A 306 13.63 -12.24 4.03
CA MET A 306 12.18 -12.23 3.95
C MET A 306 11.64 -13.62 4.30
N TYR A 307 10.49 -13.69 4.96
CA TYR A 307 9.80 -14.94 5.31
C TYR A 307 8.31 -14.70 5.50
N VAL A 308 7.54 -15.78 5.49
CA VAL A 308 6.12 -15.75 5.83
C VAL A 308 5.97 -15.93 7.34
N ARG A 309 5.46 -14.91 8.02
CA ARG A 309 5.14 -14.92 9.45
C ARG A 309 3.67 -15.29 9.64
N GLN A 310 3.39 -16.18 10.57
CA GLN A 310 2.05 -16.46 11.03
C GLN A 310 1.70 -15.56 12.21
N LEU A 311 0.62 -14.82 12.08
CA LEU A 311 0.00 -14.08 13.18
C LEU A 311 -1.12 -14.91 13.80
N PRO A 312 -1.41 -14.74 15.09
CA PRO A 312 -2.62 -15.29 15.69
C PRO A 312 -3.86 -14.62 15.08
N VAL A 313 -4.91 -15.41 14.96
CA VAL A 313 -6.18 -15.00 14.37
C VAL A 313 -7.27 -15.00 15.44
N LEU A 314 -7.97 -13.90 15.61
CA LEU A 314 -9.20 -13.86 16.37
C LEU A 314 -10.34 -14.39 15.48
N SER A 315 -10.74 -15.63 15.70
CA SER A 315 -11.89 -16.22 15.03
C SER A 315 -13.17 -15.80 15.76
N VAL A 316 -14.11 -15.25 15.02
CA VAL A 316 -15.39 -14.74 15.53
C VAL A 316 -16.53 -15.44 14.82
N ASN A 317 -17.34 -16.18 15.54
CA ASN A 317 -18.51 -16.83 14.98
C ASN A 317 -19.74 -15.93 15.16
N ARG A 318 -20.28 -15.44 14.04
CA ARG A 318 -21.44 -14.53 14.00
C ARG A 318 -22.71 -15.14 14.60
N ASP A 319 -22.90 -16.45 14.40
CA ASP A 319 -24.15 -17.14 14.78
C ASP A 319 -24.22 -17.39 16.29
N THR A 320 -23.07 -17.72 16.90
CA THR A 320 -23.00 -18.11 18.32
C THR A 320 -22.40 -17.05 19.22
N GLY A 321 -21.71 -16.06 18.63
CA GLY A 321 -20.92 -15.06 19.35
C GLY A 321 -19.63 -15.61 19.95
N VAL A 322 -19.27 -16.86 19.68
CA VAL A 322 -18.03 -17.46 20.20
C VAL A 322 -16.83 -16.77 19.55
N ILE A 323 -15.88 -16.37 20.39
CA ILE A 323 -14.59 -15.87 19.95
C ILE A 323 -13.47 -16.78 20.46
N SER A 324 -12.41 -16.90 19.67
CA SER A 324 -11.22 -17.65 20.05
C SER A 324 -9.98 -17.09 19.37
N ILE A 325 -8.85 -17.13 20.06
CA ILE A 325 -7.55 -16.85 19.46
C ILE A 325 -7.03 -18.16 18.89
N THR A 326 -6.80 -18.21 17.57
CA THR A 326 -6.40 -19.41 16.85
C THR A 326 -5.04 -19.23 16.16
N ASN A 327 -4.32 -20.32 16.01
CA ASN A 327 -3.08 -20.35 15.25
C ASN A 327 -3.26 -21.32 14.05
N PRO A 328 -3.60 -20.83 12.87
CA PRO A 328 -3.74 -21.68 11.69
C PRO A 328 -2.40 -22.17 11.11
N GLY A 329 -1.27 -21.69 11.67
CA GLY A 329 0.07 -22.04 11.22
C GLY A 329 0.59 -23.38 11.72
N ASN A 330 1.81 -23.72 11.29
CA ASN A 330 2.49 -24.99 11.61
C ASN A 330 3.55 -24.87 12.72
N ALA A 331 3.74 -23.69 13.31
CA ALA A 331 4.64 -23.42 14.42
C ALA A 331 3.90 -22.71 15.56
N GLY A 332 4.33 -22.92 16.81
CA GLY A 332 3.76 -22.26 17.98
C GLY A 332 3.96 -20.75 17.94
N ILE A 333 2.99 -20.00 18.44
CA ILE A 333 3.06 -18.54 18.59
C ILE A 333 3.12 -18.21 20.07
N GLY A 334 4.17 -17.48 20.50
CA GLY A 334 4.29 -16.96 21.86
C GLY A 334 3.42 -15.72 22.04
N ILE A 335 2.64 -15.68 23.13
CA ILE A 335 1.79 -14.53 23.48
C ILE A 335 1.87 -14.36 24.99
N ASP A 336 2.05 -13.12 25.46
CA ASP A 336 2.02 -12.78 26.89
C ASP A 336 1.03 -11.65 27.21
N ALA A 337 0.39 -11.07 26.20
CA ALA A 337 -0.74 -10.14 26.35
C ALA A 337 -1.58 -10.13 25.08
N TYR A 338 -2.88 -9.88 25.26
CA TYR A 338 -3.77 -9.61 24.14
C TYR A 338 -4.83 -8.56 24.51
N THR A 339 -5.37 -7.91 23.48
CA THR A 339 -6.50 -6.99 23.57
C THR A 339 -7.44 -7.22 22.38
N VAL A 340 -8.74 -7.33 22.68
CA VAL A 340 -9.82 -7.25 21.70
C VAL A 340 -10.56 -5.95 21.93
N GLN A 341 -10.70 -5.11 20.92
CA GLN A 341 -11.38 -3.82 21.00
C GLN A 341 -12.57 -3.79 20.06
N SER A 342 -13.60 -3.04 20.45
CA SER A 342 -14.77 -2.71 19.64
C SER A 342 -15.14 -1.25 19.88
N ASN A 343 -15.22 -0.46 18.83
CA ASN A 343 -15.65 0.93 18.95
C ASN A 343 -17.17 1.04 19.23
N PHE A 344 -17.93 0.06 18.76
CA PHE A 344 -19.39 0.04 18.89
C PHE A 344 -19.91 -0.77 20.10
N GLY A 345 -19.01 -1.28 20.96
CA GLY A 345 -19.41 -2.01 22.15
C GLY A 345 -19.95 -3.41 21.85
N SER A 346 -19.41 -4.08 20.82
CA SER A 346 -19.84 -5.42 20.40
C SER A 346 -19.31 -6.56 21.28
N LEU A 347 -18.74 -6.25 22.45
CA LEU A 347 -18.20 -7.23 23.38
C LEU A 347 -19.09 -7.40 24.62
N SER A 348 -19.15 -8.61 25.14
CA SER A 348 -19.90 -8.95 26.37
C SER A 348 -18.96 -9.50 27.43
N VAL A 349 -18.74 -8.73 28.48
CA VAL A 349 -17.94 -9.14 29.63
C VAL A 349 -18.57 -10.36 30.32
N ALA A 350 -19.90 -10.37 30.44
CA ALA A 350 -20.63 -11.47 31.11
C ALA A 350 -20.54 -12.84 30.40
N ASN A 351 -20.22 -12.83 29.08
CA ASN A 351 -20.06 -14.05 28.29
C ASN A 351 -18.61 -14.31 27.89
N TRP A 352 -17.70 -13.46 28.35
CA TRP A 352 -16.28 -13.66 28.16
C TRP A 352 -15.75 -14.71 29.12
N GLN A 353 -15.00 -15.65 28.59
CA GLN A 353 -14.23 -16.62 29.36
C GLN A 353 -12.77 -16.24 29.25
N SER A 354 -12.29 -15.54 30.26
CA SER A 354 -10.90 -15.09 30.29
C SER A 354 -9.94 -16.28 30.40
N LEU A 355 -8.70 -16.07 30.03
CA LEU A 355 -7.62 -17.04 30.24
C LEU A 355 -7.24 -17.13 31.72
N GLU A 356 -7.50 -16.08 32.51
CA GLU A 356 -7.36 -16.07 33.96
C GLU A 356 -8.32 -17.08 34.60
N ASP A 357 -9.59 -17.07 34.19
CA ASP A 357 -10.62 -18.00 34.68
C ASP A 357 -10.47 -19.42 34.11
N ASN A 358 -9.77 -19.58 32.99
CA ASN A 358 -9.56 -20.85 32.30
C ASN A 358 -8.08 -21.20 32.15
N PRO A 359 -7.33 -21.42 33.23
CA PRO A 359 -5.90 -21.67 33.17
C PRO A 359 -5.52 -22.96 32.42
N GLY A 360 -6.46 -23.88 32.22
CA GLY A 360 -6.26 -25.07 31.40
C GLY A 360 -6.06 -24.81 29.91
N VAL A 361 -6.43 -23.64 29.41
CA VAL A 361 -6.37 -23.28 27.99
C VAL A 361 -5.00 -22.72 27.61
N ALA A 362 -4.48 -21.76 28.39
CA ALA A 362 -3.25 -21.04 28.05
C ALA A 362 -2.22 -21.04 29.19
N GLY A 363 -2.42 -21.83 30.24
CA GLY A 363 -1.59 -21.85 31.44
C GLY A 363 -1.98 -20.79 32.46
N THR A 364 -1.34 -20.82 33.61
CA THR A 364 -1.59 -19.90 34.72
C THR A 364 -0.84 -18.57 34.56
N GLY A 365 -1.23 -17.56 35.34
CA GLY A 365 -0.53 -16.28 35.43
C GLY A 365 -1.08 -15.20 34.47
N TRP A 366 -2.23 -15.42 33.87
CA TRP A 366 -3.00 -14.41 33.15
C TRP A 366 -3.80 -13.54 34.13
N PHE A 367 -3.95 -12.26 33.82
CA PHE A 367 -4.69 -11.28 34.60
C PHE A 367 -5.55 -10.42 33.69
N GLU A 368 -6.79 -10.28 34.02
CA GLU A 368 -7.72 -9.40 33.33
C GLU A 368 -7.33 -7.92 33.48
N GLY A 369 -7.31 -7.21 32.38
CA GLY A 369 -7.36 -5.75 32.38
C GLY A 369 -8.81 -5.29 32.53
N ASN A 370 -9.05 -4.03 32.78
CA ASN A 370 -10.39 -3.47 33.01
C ASN A 370 -11.39 -3.79 31.83
N PRO A 371 -12.17 -4.90 31.91
CA PRO A 371 -12.98 -5.34 30.79
C PRO A 371 -14.24 -4.48 30.64
N SER A 372 -14.66 -4.27 29.39
CA SER A 372 -15.87 -3.52 29.06
C SER A 372 -16.46 -4.01 27.73
N ALA A 373 -17.63 -3.50 27.35
CA ALA A 373 -18.20 -3.77 26.04
C ALA A 373 -17.32 -3.29 24.86
N ASN A 374 -16.39 -2.37 25.13
CA ASN A 374 -15.47 -1.84 24.14
C ASN A 374 -14.08 -2.48 24.19
N ARG A 375 -13.78 -3.26 25.23
CA ARG A 375 -12.42 -3.78 25.40
C ARG A 375 -12.39 -5.01 26.30
N LEU A 376 -11.72 -6.07 25.83
CA LEU A 376 -11.29 -7.22 26.61
C LEU A 376 -9.78 -7.31 26.52
N THR A 377 -9.09 -7.38 27.64
CA THR A 377 -7.62 -7.38 27.70
C THR A 377 -7.16 -8.32 28.79
N GLU A 378 -6.14 -9.10 28.50
CA GLU A 378 -5.39 -9.87 29.48
C GLU A 378 -3.89 -9.73 29.28
N VAL A 379 -3.17 -9.77 30.38
CA VAL A 379 -1.71 -9.71 30.44
C VAL A 379 -1.22 -10.85 31.30
N ARG A 380 -0.14 -11.51 30.89
CA ARG A 380 0.47 -12.58 31.65
C ARG A 380 1.62 -12.08 32.53
N SER A 381 1.58 -12.35 33.81
CA SER A 381 2.68 -12.02 34.72
C SER A 381 3.76 -13.11 34.65
N GLY A 382 4.81 -12.81 33.96
CA GLY A 382 5.99 -13.67 33.87
C GLY A 382 5.85 -14.83 32.88
N GLY A 383 6.78 -14.91 31.97
CA GLY A 383 6.86 -15.93 30.92
C GLY A 383 5.87 -15.70 29.79
N VAL A 384 5.82 -16.67 28.89
CA VAL A 384 5.06 -16.62 27.64
C VAL A 384 4.17 -17.86 27.56
N SER A 385 2.93 -17.68 27.12
CA SER A 385 2.07 -18.82 26.72
C SER A 385 2.26 -19.11 25.24
N THR A 386 2.36 -20.37 24.90
CA THR A 386 2.50 -20.79 23.50
C THR A 386 1.17 -21.28 22.96
N LEU A 387 0.62 -20.58 21.98
CA LEU A 387 -0.51 -21.04 21.19
C LEU A 387 0.02 -22.08 20.18
N ALA A 388 -0.32 -23.34 20.42
CA ALA A 388 0.20 -24.47 19.63
C ALA A 388 -0.18 -24.38 18.13
N PRO A 389 0.56 -25.04 17.23
CA PRO A 389 0.15 -25.17 15.83
C PRO A 389 -1.26 -25.75 15.73
N SER A 390 -2.10 -25.16 14.87
CA SER A 390 -3.52 -25.49 14.73
C SER A 390 -4.31 -25.43 16.05
N GLY A 391 -3.75 -24.80 17.08
CA GLY A 391 -4.35 -24.64 18.39
C GLY A 391 -5.34 -23.47 18.47
N SER A 392 -6.14 -23.49 19.55
CA SER A 392 -7.16 -22.47 19.82
C SER A 392 -7.27 -22.20 21.32
N TRP A 393 -7.36 -20.92 21.67
CA TRP A 393 -7.75 -20.46 23.00
C TRP A 393 -9.15 -19.88 22.94
N GLY A 394 -10.12 -20.59 23.50
CA GLY A 394 -11.51 -20.15 23.55
C GLY A 394 -11.69 -19.01 24.55
N LEU A 395 -12.36 -17.95 24.14
CA LEU A 395 -12.68 -16.79 24.96
C LEU A 395 -14.20 -16.65 25.22
N GLY A 396 -14.95 -17.74 25.08
CA GLY A 396 -16.39 -17.76 25.29
C GLY A 396 -17.20 -17.09 24.18
N SER A 397 -18.48 -16.82 24.47
CA SER A 397 -19.40 -16.18 23.54
C SER A 397 -19.39 -14.65 23.72
N ALA A 398 -18.21 -14.06 23.73
CA ALA A 398 -18.02 -12.65 24.05
C ALA A 398 -18.33 -11.68 22.90
N PHE A 399 -18.51 -12.14 21.68
CA PHE A 399 -19.01 -11.29 20.60
C PHE A 399 -20.53 -11.20 20.69
N ARG A 400 -21.01 -10.02 21.02
CA ARG A 400 -22.44 -9.71 21.20
C ARG A 400 -22.74 -8.33 20.63
N PRO A 401 -22.79 -8.21 19.30
CA PRO A 401 -23.16 -6.93 18.71
C PRO A 401 -24.55 -6.55 19.21
N THR A 402 -24.66 -5.37 19.78
CA THR A 402 -25.93 -4.84 20.31
C THR A 402 -26.83 -4.35 19.19
N PHE A 403 -26.35 -4.34 17.98
CA PHE A 403 -27.02 -3.83 16.79
C PHE A 403 -27.85 -4.93 16.16
N THR A 404 -29.16 -4.70 16.12
CA THR A 404 -30.11 -5.58 15.45
C THR A 404 -30.73 -4.95 14.22
N GLN A 405 -30.36 -3.69 13.92
CA GLN A 405 -30.96 -2.92 12.84
C GLN A 405 -30.12 -2.93 11.59
N PHE A 406 -30.79 -2.88 10.44
CA PHE A 406 -30.17 -2.84 9.13
C PHE A 406 -29.24 -1.61 8.97
N GLY A 407 -28.07 -1.82 8.39
CA GLY A 407 -27.09 -0.77 8.15
C GLY A 407 -26.14 -0.50 9.32
N GLN A 408 -26.24 -1.22 10.43
CA GLN A 408 -25.28 -1.12 11.53
C GLN A 408 -24.03 -1.98 11.26
N SER A 409 -22.86 -1.43 11.58
CA SER A 409 -21.64 -2.22 11.62
C SER A 409 -21.48 -2.90 12.98
N GLY A 410 -21.45 -4.23 12.99
CA GLY A 410 -21.11 -5.02 14.18
C GLY A 410 -19.79 -5.75 14.04
N GLU A 411 -19.10 -5.65 12.88
CA GLU A 411 -17.82 -6.28 12.60
C GLU A 411 -16.69 -5.25 12.75
N ASP A 412 -16.55 -4.70 13.95
CA ASP A 412 -15.60 -3.64 14.27
C ASP A 412 -14.49 -4.08 15.24
N LEU A 413 -14.32 -5.39 15.42
CA LEU A 413 -13.32 -5.88 16.34
C LEU A 413 -11.90 -5.64 15.80
N VAL A 414 -11.05 -5.11 16.66
CA VAL A 414 -9.61 -5.01 16.47
C VAL A 414 -8.94 -5.95 17.45
N PHE A 415 -8.05 -6.79 16.96
CA PHE A 415 -7.31 -7.74 17.78
C PHE A 415 -5.82 -7.36 17.80
N GLN A 416 -5.28 -7.22 18.99
CA GLN A 416 -3.87 -6.95 19.22
C GLN A 416 -3.29 -7.98 20.19
N PHE A 417 -2.03 -8.32 20.01
CA PHE A 417 -1.30 -9.16 20.93
C PHE A 417 0.13 -8.63 21.12
N ASN A 418 0.75 -8.96 22.23
CA ASN A 418 2.16 -8.68 22.42
C ASN A 418 2.99 -9.87 21.92
N ASP A 419 3.94 -9.58 21.01
CA ASP A 419 4.94 -10.54 20.56
C ASP A 419 6.14 -10.49 21.51
N PRO A 420 6.36 -11.49 22.36
CA PRO A 420 7.41 -11.46 23.37
C PRO A 420 8.83 -11.58 22.77
N VAL A 421 8.95 -12.02 21.51
CA VAL A 421 10.23 -12.11 20.78
C VAL A 421 10.62 -10.74 20.21
N ALA A 422 9.67 -10.09 19.56
CA ALA A 422 9.86 -8.75 19.01
C ALA A 422 9.75 -7.66 20.10
N GLN A 423 9.16 -7.97 21.26
CA GLN A 423 8.85 -7.02 22.35
C GLN A 423 7.98 -5.85 21.86
N GLU A 424 7.01 -6.13 21.00
CA GLU A 424 6.12 -5.14 20.42
C GLU A 424 4.66 -5.61 20.44
N THR A 425 3.74 -4.66 20.50
CA THR A 425 2.31 -4.93 20.28
C THR A 425 2.03 -4.96 18.78
N VAL A 426 1.48 -6.07 18.32
CA VAL A 426 1.20 -6.35 16.91
C VAL A 426 -0.30 -6.51 16.71
N ASN A 427 -0.81 -5.98 15.60
CA ASN A 427 -2.17 -6.28 15.18
C ASN A 427 -2.24 -7.72 14.67
N GLY A 428 -3.10 -8.52 15.27
CA GLY A 428 -3.50 -9.82 14.74
C GLY A 428 -4.56 -9.69 13.65
N VAL A 429 -5.03 -10.81 13.17
CA VAL A 429 -6.08 -10.86 12.13
C VAL A 429 -7.42 -11.19 12.79
N VAL A 430 -8.50 -10.52 12.39
CA VAL A 430 -9.87 -10.87 12.80
C VAL A 430 -10.55 -11.60 11.64
N ASN A 431 -11.04 -12.80 11.90
CA ASN A 431 -11.74 -13.63 10.92
C ASN A 431 -13.17 -13.92 11.38
N TYR A 432 -14.14 -13.33 10.71
CA TYR A 432 -15.55 -13.56 10.97
C TYR A 432 -16.05 -14.76 10.20
N THR A 433 -16.65 -15.72 10.93
CA THR A 433 -17.22 -16.97 10.40
C THR A 433 -18.72 -17.06 10.74
N GLY A 434 -19.40 -18.05 10.14
CA GLY A 434 -20.84 -18.23 10.32
C GLY A 434 -21.65 -17.47 9.28
N SER A 435 -22.96 -17.69 9.32
CA SER A 435 -23.94 -17.15 8.37
C SER A 435 -24.76 -15.99 8.90
N GLY A 436 -24.59 -15.64 10.19
CA GLY A 436 -25.30 -14.54 10.85
C GLY A 436 -25.09 -13.23 10.09
N THR A 437 -26.16 -12.50 9.88
CA THR A 437 -26.15 -11.23 9.17
C THR A 437 -25.88 -10.09 10.15
N ILE A 438 -24.91 -9.25 9.83
CA ILE A 438 -24.61 -8.04 10.59
C ILE A 438 -25.00 -6.83 9.75
N ASN A 439 -25.66 -5.86 10.36
CA ASN A 439 -26.07 -4.63 9.68
C ASN A 439 -24.87 -3.73 9.44
N ASN A 440 -24.64 -3.42 8.18
CA ASN A 440 -23.56 -2.56 7.70
C ASN A 440 -24.10 -1.38 6.88
N LEU A 441 -23.21 -0.57 6.30
CA LEU A 441 -23.61 0.42 5.30
C LEU A 441 -24.24 -0.26 4.08
N VAL A 442 -25.15 0.45 3.43
CA VAL A 442 -25.93 -0.05 2.30
C VAL A 442 -25.57 0.72 1.04
N LEU A 443 -25.26 -0.02 0.00
CA LEU A 443 -25.18 0.47 -1.37
C LEU A 443 -26.52 0.21 -2.07
N PHE A 444 -27.22 1.25 -2.44
CA PHE A 444 -28.41 1.16 -3.29
C PHE A 444 -27.97 1.34 -4.73
N ALA A 445 -28.27 0.38 -5.59
CA ALA A 445 -28.04 0.44 -7.02
C ALA A 445 -29.40 0.31 -7.71
N ASP A 446 -29.91 1.38 -8.28
CA ASP A 446 -31.19 1.38 -8.96
C ASP A 446 -31.10 0.80 -10.38
N PRO A 447 -31.68 -0.35 -10.67
CA PRO A 447 -31.58 -0.96 -11.99
C PRO A 447 -32.35 -0.19 -13.07
N ALA A 448 -33.29 0.67 -12.68
CA ALA A 448 -34.09 1.43 -13.65
C ALA A 448 -33.36 2.69 -14.15
N THR A 449 -32.60 3.34 -13.28
CA THR A 449 -31.93 4.61 -13.58
C THR A 449 -30.41 4.49 -13.66
N GLY A 450 -29.84 3.42 -13.12
CA GLY A 450 -28.40 3.25 -12.96
C GLY A 450 -27.81 4.02 -11.76
N ASN A 451 -28.61 4.77 -11.02
CA ASN A 451 -28.15 5.56 -9.87
C ASN A 451 -27.65 4.67 -8.74
N VAL A 452 -26.51 5.08 -8.16
CA VAL A 452 -25.89 4.40 -7.03
C VAL A 452 -25.77 5.36 -5.86
N LYS A 453 -26.14 4.88 -4.66
CA LYS A 453 -26.08 5.67 -3.43
C LYS A 453 -25.55 4.84 -2.27
N ILE A 454 -24.67 5.42 -1.45
CA ILE A 454 -24.25 4.87 -0.17
C ILE A 454 -25.06 5.53 0.94
N ARG A 455 -25.68 4.73 1.81
CA ARG A 455 -26.44 5.20 2.96
C ARG A 455 -26.08 4.45 4.23
N ASN A 456 -26.12 5.18 5.33
CA ASN A 456 -26.17 4.60 6.67
C ASN A 456 -27.62 4.59 7.16
N THR A 457 -28.29 3.46 7.04
CA THR A 457 -29.69 3.29 7.46
C THR A 457 -29.82 2.93 8.95
N SER A 458 -28.70 2.69 9.63
CA SER A 458 -28.68 2.46 11.08
C SER A 458 -28.97 3.75 11.88
N PRO A 459 -29.35 3.67 13.16
CA PRO A 459 -29.50 4.84 14.02
C PRO A 459 -28.15 5.43 14.48
N PHE A 460 -27.02 4.77 14.20
CA PHE A 460 -25.71 5.18 14.65
C PHE A 460 -24.92 5.88 13.55
N THR A 461 -24.03 6.78 13.95
CA THR A 461 -23.10 7.45 13.06
C THR A 461 -21.93 6.53 12.74
N VAL A 462 -21.58 6.41 11.45
CA VAL A 462 -20.42 5.66 10.95
C VAL A 462 -19.43 6.62 10.32
N GLN A 463 -18.15 6.42 10.60
CA GLN A 463 -17.07 7.19 9.98
C GLN A 463 -16.27 6.29 9.06
N ILE A 464 -16.08 6.73 7.81
CA ILE A 464 -15.31 6.01 6.80
C ILE A 464 -14.22 6.90 6.20
N ASP A 465 -13.17 6.27 5.70
CA ASP A 465 -12.07 6.92 4.99
C ASP A 465 -11.77 6.30 3.61
N GLY A 466 -12.54 5.30 3.18
CA GLY A 466 -12.45 4.72 1.85
C GLY A 466 -13.63 3.81 1.50
N TYR A 467 -13.86 3.64 0.19
CA TYR A 467 -14.78 2.61 -0.30
C TYR A 467 -14.31 2.02 -1.65
N THR A 468 -14.76 0.82 -1.93
CA THR A 468 -14.64 0.14 -3.22
C THR A 468 -15.97 -0.50 -3.60
N ILE A 469 -16.36 -0.34 -4.86
CA ILE A 469 -17.46 -1.09 -5.48
C ILE A 469 -16.84 -1.90 -6.60
N SER A 470 -17.07 -3.20 -6.62
CA SER A 470 -16.56 -4.09 -7.66
C SER A 470 -17.67 -4.93 -8.30
N SER A 471 -17.46 -5.34 -9.55
CA SER A 471 -18.35 -6.21 -10.32
C SER A 471 -17.50 -7.15 -11.16
N ALA A 472 -17.68 -8.44 -11.00
CA ALA A 472 -16.99 -9.44 -11.81
C ALA A 472 -17.48 -9.44 -13.28
N ALA A 473 -18.77 -9.14 -13.48
CA ALA A 473 -19.40 -9.08 -14.80
C ALA A 473 -19.21 -7.74 -15.53
N GLY A 474 -18.54 -6.75 -14.90
CA GLY A 474 -18.35 -5.43 -15.52
C GLY A 474 -19.63 -4.58 -15.55
N SER A 475 -20.44 -4.65 -14.49
CA SER A 475 -21.72 -3.96 -14.37
C SER A 475 -21.63 -2.49 -13.97
N LEU A 476 -20.42 -1.98 -13.74
CA LEU A 476 -20.20 -0.58 -13.46
C LEU A 476 -20.04 0.23 -14.75
N ASN A 477 -20.34 1.51 -14.67
CA ASN A 477 -20.25 2.44 -15.79
C ASN A 477 -18.93 3.20 -15.72
N SER A 478 -18.01 2.93 -16.64
CA SER A 478 -16.69 3.57 -16.69
C SER A 478 -16.68 4.97 -17.31
N ASN A 479 -17.86 5.50 -17.68
CA ASN A 479 -17.95 6.87 -18.16
C ASN A 479 -17.87 7.86 -16.98
N PRO A 480 -16.80 8.67 -16.88
CA PRO A 480 -16.63 9.59 -15.75
C PRO A 480 -17.72 10.67 -15.68
N ALA A 481 -18.40 10.98 -16.78
CA ALA A 481 -19.50 11.95 -16.78
C ALA A 481 -20.77 11.44 -16.06
N LEU A 482 -20.88 10.14 -15.80
CA LEU A 482 -22.00 9.53 -15.08
C LEU A 482 -21.69 9.22 -13.63
N TRP A 483 -20.42 9.18 -13.25
CA TRP A 483 -19.99 8.99 -11.87
C TRP A 483 -19.87 10.34 -11.16
N THR A 484 -20.60 10.50 -10.09
CA THR A 484 -20.48 11.66 -9.20
C THR A 484 -19.59 11.24 -8.03
N SER A 485 -18.28 11.43 -8.19
CA SER A 485 -17.31 11.06 -7.17
C SER A 485 -17.44 11.90 -5.90
N LEU A 486 -17.01 11.39 -4.76
CA LEU A 486 -16.93 12.19 -3.53
C LEU A 486 -15.85 13.26 -3.63
N GLN A 487 -14.82 13.06 -4.45
CA GLN A 487 -13.83 14.09 -4.78
C GLN A 487 -14.48 15.32 -5.42
N ASP A 488 -15.46 15.11 -6.29
CA ASP A 488 -16.20 16.18 -6.98
C ASP A 488 -17.31 16.82 -6.11
N GLN A 489 -17.50 16.29 -4.88
CA GLN A 489 -18.47 16.79 -3.90
C GLN A 489 -17.79 17.38 -2.65
N PRO A 490 -16.89 18.38 -2.77
CA PRO A 490 -16.09 18.87 -1.64
C PRO A 490 -16.93 19.50 -0.51
N GLY A 491 -18.14 19.94 -0.81
CA GLY A 491 -19.09 20.45 0.20
C GLY A 491 -19.74 19.34 1.04
N VAL A 492 -19.70 18.10 0.56
CA VAL A 492 -20.28 16.92 1.23
C VAL A 492 -19.17 16.12 1.90
N ALA A 493 -18.06 15.90 1.21
CA ALA A 493 -17.00 15.01 1.64
C ALA A 493 -15.62 15.56 1.18
N PRO A 494 -15.00 16.48 1.94
CA PRO A 494 -13.69 17.03 1.57
C PRO A 494 -12.57 15.98 1.70
N ASN A 495 -11.49 16.16 0.94
CA ASN A 495 -10.26 15.37 0.95
C ASN A 495 -10.40 13.93 0.41
N TRP A 496 -11.42 13.62 -0.36
CA TRP A 496 -11.51 12.38 -1.10
C TRP A 496 -10.69 12.43 -2.38
N PHE A 497 -10.23 11.26 -2.83
CA PHE A 497 -9.47 11.07 -4.07
C PHE A 497 -10.01 9.89 -4.83
N GLU A 498 -10.22 10.11 -6.10
CA GLU A 498 -10.56 9.05 -7.04
C GLU A 498 -9.39 8.09 -7.23
N GLY A 499 -9.68 6.80 -7.17
CA GLY A 499 -8.75 5.74 -7.49
C GLY A 499 -9.00 5.18 -8.88
N PHE A 500 -9.76 4.09 -8.95
CA PHE A 500 -10.11 3.44 -10.21
C PHE A 500 -11.54 3.76 -10.61
N LEU A 501 -11.74 4.02 -11.91
CA LEU A 501 -13.02 3.96 -12.56
C LEU A 501 -12.92 3.04 -13.76
N THR A 502 -13.45 1.83 -13.63
CA THR A 502 -13.54 0.83 -14.69
C THR A 502 -14.89 0.14 -14.62
N ASP A 503 -15.26 -0.62 -15.65
CA ASP A 503 -16.48 -1.41 -15.64
C ASP A 503 -16.52 -2.45 -14.49
N ASN A 504 -15.36 -2.85 -14.00
CA ASN A 504 -15.23 -3.86 -12.95
C ASN A 504 -14.97 -3.27 -11.56
N ARG A 505 -14.58 -1.98 -11.46
CA ARG A 505 -14.16 -1.42 -10.18
C ARG A 505 -14.23 0.10 -10.13
N VAL A 506 -14.76 0.59 -9.03
CA VAL A 506 -14.68 2.00 -8.60
C VAL A 506 -14.13 2.06 -7.19
N THR A 507 -13.24 3.01 -6.92
CA THR A 507 -12.64 3.20 -5.59
C THR A 507 -12.39 4.66 -5.33
N GLU A 508 -12.66 5.09 -4.11
CA GLU A 508 -12.20 6.37 -3.57
C GLU A 508 -11.65 6.20 -2.16
N VAL A 509 -10.67 7.00 -1.81
CA VAL A 509 -10.08 7.03 -0.47
C VAL A 509 -9.81 8.46 -0.03
N MET A 510 -9.75 8.69 1.28
CA MET A 510 -9.37 9.98 1.85
C MET A 510 -7.85 10.07 2.03
N SER A 511 -7.29 11.24 1.75
CA SER A 511 -5.88 11.52 2.03
C SER A 511 -5.60 11.83 3.50
N SER A 512 -6.62 12.28 4.22
CA SER A 512 -6.55 12.59 5.65
C SER A 512 -7.93 12.86 6.22
N GLY A 513 -8.12 12.56 7.49
CA GLY A 513 -9.40 12.75 8.18
C GLY A 513 -10.37 11.59 7.95
N THR A 514 -11.63 11.81 8.21
CA THR A 514 -12.72 10.84 8.09
C THR A 514 -13.97 11.53 7.58
N THR A 515 -14.81 10.81 6.87
CA THR A 515 -16.12 11.31 6.47
C THR A 515 -17.20 10.61 7.29
N THR A 516 -18.11 11.41 7.81
CA THR A 516 -19.16 10.95 8.72
C THR A 516 -20.45 10.67 7.96
N LEU A 517 -20.96 9.43 8.07
CA LEU A 517 -22.32 9.09 7.64
C LEU A 517 -23.22 9.05 8.88
N THR A 518 -24.02 10.09 9.03
CA THR A 518 -25.01 10.17 10.11
C THR A 518 -26.09 9.10 9.92
N GLY A 519 -26.53 8.50 11.02
CA GLY A 519 -27.52 7.44 11.02
C GLY A 519 -28.90 7.83 10.51
N ASN A 520 -29.81 6.87 10.48
CA ASN A 520 -31.21 7.00 10.01
C ASN A 520 -31.33 7.52 8.57
N GLY A 521 -30.34 7.23 7.73
CA GLY A 521 -30.32 7.67 6.34
C GLY A 521 -30.22 9.19 6.14
N VAL A 522 -29.82 9.95 7.17
CA VAL A 522 -29.66 11.41 7.10
C VAL A 522 -28.57 11.76 6.09
N THR A 523 -27.42 11.10 6.18
CA THR A 523 -26.35 11.28 5.18
C THR A 523 -26.48 10.22 4.09
N THR A 524 -26.52 10.69 2.86
CA THR A 524 -26.53 9.85 1.66
C THR A 524 -25.48 10.39 0.70
N PHE A 525 -24.58 9.53 0.24
CA PHE A 525 -23.64 9.83 -0.83
C PHE A 525 -24.25 9.37 -2.16
N ASP A 526 -24.52 10.32 -3.03
CA ASP A 526 -25.02 10.06 -4.38
C ASP A 526 -23.82 9.91 -5.31
N LEU A 527 -23.63 8.73 -5.88
CA LEU A 527 -22.53 8.41 -6.79
C LEU A 527 -22.95 8.48 -8.27
N GLY A 528 -24.13 9.02 -8.56
CA GLY A 528 -24.62 9.18 -9.92
C GLY A 528 -24.98 7.88 -10.62
N GLY A 529 -24.96 7.87 -11.94
CA GLY A 529 -25.32 6.78 -12.82
C GLY A 529 -24.24 5.69 -12.96
N LEU A 530 -23.68 5.26 -11.85
CA LEU A 530 -22.53 4.35 -11.80
C LEU A 530 -22.87 2.90 -12.16
N PHE A 531 -24.12 2.46 -12.02
CA PHE A 531 -24.56 1.10 -12.36
C PHE A 531 -25.14 1.06 -13.77
N LYS A 532 -24.76 0.07 -14.57
CA LYS A 532 -25.37 -0.16 -15.90
C LYS A 532 -26.77 -0.73 -15.72
N THR A 533 -27.78 -0.09 -16.30
CA THR A 533 -29.18 -0.49 -16.15
C THR A 533 -29.47 -1.92 -16.63
N ALA A 534 -28.66 -2.45 -17.56
CA ALA A 534 -28.70 -3.83 -18.01
C ALA A 534 -27.60 -4.71 -17.38
N GLY A 535 -26.88 -4.20 -16.39
CA GLY A 535 -25.77 -4.89 -15.73
C GLY A 535 -26.23 -6.06 -14.87
N ALA A 536 -25.34 -7.02 -14.68
CA ALA A 536 -25.57 -8.11 -13.74
C ALA A 536 -25.64 -7.57 -12.30
N ARG A 537 -26.43 -8.23 -11.45
CA ARG A 537 -26.58 -7.87 -10.03
C ARG A 537 -25.49 -8.55 -9.20
N ASP A 538 -24.22 -8.22 -9.50
CA ASP A 538 -23.02 -8.84 -8.95
C ASP A 538 -22.11 -7.85 -8.22
N LEU A 539 -22.62 -6.65 -7.86
CA LEU A 539 -21.84 -5.65 -7.14
C LEU A 539 -21.44 -6.16 -5.76
N VAL A 540 -20.20 -5.95 -5.42
CA VAL A 540 -19.66 -6.10 -4.06
C VAL A 540 -19.27 -4.71 -3.56
N PHE A 541 -19.82 -4.33 -2.42
CA PHE A 541 -19.52 -3.06 -1.77
C PHE A 541 -18.65 -3.29 -0.55
N GLN A 542 -17.50 -2.62 -0.52
CA GLN A 542 -16.58 -2.63 0.61
C GLN A 542 -16.28 -1.20 1.05
N PHE A 543 -16.06 -1.00 2.35
CA PHE A 543 -15.70 0.30 2.91
C PHE A 543 -14.69 0.13 4.04
N LEU A 544 -13.88 1.16 4.25
CA LEU A 544 -12.95 1.26 5.36
C LEU A 544 -13.58 2.10 6.48
N LEU A 545 -13.68 1.54 7.66
CA LEU A 545 -13.96 2.32 8.86
C LEU A 545 -12.73 3.15 9.20
N ALA A 546 -12.97 4.37 9.64
CA ALA A 546 -11.93 5.31 9.99
C ALA A 546 -10.89 4.71 10.94
N GLY A 547 -9.62 4.74 10.51
CA GLY A 547 -8.50 4.20 11.27
C GLY A 547 -8.32 2.69 11.20
N ASN A 548 -9.16 1.96 10.46
CA ASN A 548 -9.01 0.52 10.22
C ASN A 548 -8.28 0.26 8.89
N SER A 549 -7.42 -0.73 8.88
CA SER A 549 -6.72 -1.17 7.66
C SER A 549 -7.45 -2.27 6.89
N LEU A 550 -8.48 -2.88 7.47
CA LEU A 550 -9.25 -3.96 6.87
C LEU A 550 -10.61 -3.46 6.38
N PRO A 551 -11.01 -3.80 5.14
CA PRO A 551 -12.30 -3.41 4.61
C PRO A 551 -13.43 -4.21 5.26
N ASN A 552 -14.55 -3.53 5.49
CA ASN A 552 -15.81 -4.14 5.83
C ASN A 552 -16.64 -4.35 4.56
N THR A 553 -17.41 -5.43 4.50
CA THR A 553 -18.35 -5.65 3.39
C THR A 553 -19.71 -5.09 3.77
N GLY A 554 -20.21 -4.15 2.97
CA GLY A 554 -21.54 -3.59 3.11
C GLY A 554 -22.60 -4.41 2.37
N PHE A 555 -23.86 -4.03 2.53
CA PHE A 555 -24.97 -4.62 1.79
C PHE A 555 -25.17 -3.92 0.46
N VAL A 556 -25.60 -4.69 -0.57
CA VAL A 556 -26.01 -4.15 -1.86
C VAL A 556 -27.49 -4.45 -2.07
N LEU A 557 -28.28 -3.40 -2.30
CA LEU A 557 -29.69 -3.51 -2.67
C LEU A 557 -29.88 -2.97 -4.08
N TYR A 558 -30.54 -3.78 -4.93
CA TYR A 558 -30.82 -3.40 -6.31
C TYR A 558 -32.20 -2.78 -6.44
N GLU A 559 -32.30 -1.58 -5.90
CA GLU A 559 -33.52 -0.76 -5.88
C GLU A 559 -33.16 0.71 -5.69
N ALA A 560 -34.10 1.63 -5.94
CA ALA A 560 -33.90 3.04 -5.63
C ALA A 560 -33.73 3.24 -4.12
N ALA A 561 -32.77 4.08 -3.72
CA ALA A 561 -32.60 4.40 -2.31
C ALA A 561 -33.90 5.06 -1.76
N PRO A 562 -34.40 4.61 -0.60
CA PRO A 562 -35.60 5.20 0.00
C PRO A 562 -35.42 6.70 0.27
N SER A 563 -36.47 7.46 0.14
CA SER A 563 -36.49 8.91 0.41
C SER A 563 -36.39 9.25 1.91
N GLY A 564 -36.48 8.26 2.81
CA GLY A 564 -36.32 8.34 4.26
C GLY A 564 -35.61 7.11 4.80
N GLY A 565 -35.03 7.16 6.00
CA GLY A 565 -34.25 6.03 6.56
C GLY A 565 -35.10 4.76 6.75
N GLY A 566 -34.59 3.58 6.37
CA GLY A 566 -35.17 2.28 6.68
C GLY A 566 -35.23 1.30 5.51
N LEU A 567 -35.52 0.04 5.82
CA LEU A 567 -35.81 -1.02 4.85
C LEU A 567 -37.12 -0.69 4.11
N PRO A 568 -37.19 -0.72 2.76
CA PRO A 568 -38.44 -0.42 2.07
C PRO A 568 -39.59 -1.31 2.56
N GLY A 569 -40.67 -0.68 3.05
CA GLY A 569 -41.79 -1.39 3.65
C GLY A 569 -41.68 -1.61 5.15
N ASP A 570 -40.55 -1.33 5.76
CA ASP A 570 -40.34 -1.26 7.21
C ASP A 570 -40.77 0.13 7.72
N TYR A 571 -42.03 0.26 8.01
CA TYR A 571 -42.63 1.54 8.38
C TYR A 571 -42.52 1.87 9.88
N ASN A 572 -42.18 0.87 10.71
CA ASN A 572 -41.93 1.04 12.13
C ASN A 572 -40.42 1.16 12.45
N ASN A 573 -39.55 0.92 11.45
CA ASN A 573 -38.07 0.94 11.52
C ASN A 573 -37.50 -0.08 12.54
N ASP A 574 -38.15 -1.26 12.68
CA ASP A 574 -37.67 -2.32 13.58
C ASP A 574 -36.72 -3.33 12.86
N GLY A 575 -36.40 -3.08 11.60
CA GLY A 575 -35.52 -3.90 10.78
C GLY A 575 -36.20 -5.13 10.18
N LYS A 576 -37.52 -5.22 10.20
CA LYS A 576 -38.31 -6.27 9.57
C LYS A 576 -39.44 -5.66 8.78
N VAL A 577 -39.83 -6.31 7.70
CA VAL A 577 -41.08 -5.96 7.00
C VAL A 577 -42.13 -7.01 7.34
N ASP A 578 -42.96 -6.71 8.29
CA ASP A 578 -43.98 -7.64 8.79
C ASP A 578 -45.36 -7.00 8.95
N ALA A 579 -46.27 -7.68 9.67
CA ALA A 579 -47.62 -7.18 9.85
C ALA A 579 -47.71 -5.89 10.71
N ALA A 580 -46.69 -5.61 11.52
CA ALA A 580 -46.62 -4.38 12.31
C ALA A 580 -46.45 -3.16 11.40
N ASP A 581 -45.66 -3.29 10.31
CA ASP A 581 -45.45 -2.21 9.32
C ASP A 581 -46.73 -1.88 8.56
N TYR A 582 -47.52 -2.88 8.24
CA TYR A 582 -48.84 -2.65 7.64
C TYR A 582 -49.73 -1.74 8.50
N VAL A 583 -49.69 -1.95 9.81
CA VAL A 583 -50.47 -1.12 10.76
C VAL A 583 -49.94 0.32 10.78
N VAL A 584 -48.60 0.48 10.77
CA VAL A 584 -47.97 1.82 10.76
C VAL A 584 -48.22 2.51 9.42
N TRP A 585 -48.00 1.82 8.28
CA TRP A 585 -48.31 2.33 6.95
C TRP A 585 -49.75 2.81 6.86
N ARG A 586 -50.72 1.98 7.28
CA ARG A 586 -52.12 2.31 7.18
C ARG A 586 -52.51 3.52 8.04
N LYS A 587 -51.80 3.76 9.13
CA LYS A 587 -52.03 4.91 10.00
C LYS A 587 -51.37 6.21 9.51
N ARG A 588 -50.25 6.12 8.81
CA ARG A 588 -49.41 7.26 8.44
C ARG A 588 -49.51 7.66 6.97
N ASP A 589 -49.43 6.70 6.07
CA ASP A 589 -49.35 6.91 4.62
C ASP A 589 -50.63 6.49 3.90
N GLY A 590 -51.13 5.29 4.09
CA GLY A 590 -52.33 4.75 3.47
C GLY A 590 -52.32 4.69 1.95
N SER A 591 -51.21 5.04 1.32
CA SER A 591 -51.08 5.11 -0.15
C SER A 591 -50.98 3.73 -0.78
N GLN A 592 -51.46 3.57 -2.03
CA GLN A 592 -51.34 2.33 -2.78
C GLN A 592 -49.88 1.99 -3.07
N ALA A 593 -49.04 3.00 -3.28
CA ALA A 593 -47.59 2.83 -3.52
C ALA A 593 -46.91 2.26 -2.27
N GLY A 594 -47.17 2.82 -1.10
CA GLY A 594 -46.67 2.31 0.18
C GLY A 594 -47.15 0.88 0.48
N TYR A 595 -48.42 0.54 0.19
CA TYR A 595 -48.90 -0.82 0.30
C TYR A 595 -48.15 -1.80 -0.60
N ASN A 596 -47.92 -1.43 -1.84
CA ASN A 596 -47.17 -2.26 -2.78
C ASN A 596 -45.73 -2.46 -2.32
N THR A 597 -45.09 -1.42 -1.77
CA THR A 597 -43.76 -1.50 -1.19
C THR A 597 -43.70 -2.47 -0.02
N TRP A 598 -44.62 -2.34 0.94
CA TRP A 598 -44.73 -3.27 2.06
C TRP A 598 -44.98 -4.71 1.58
N ARG A 599 -45.95 -4.91 0.68
CA ARG A 599 -46.30 -6.23 0.18
C ARG A 599 -45.16 -6.91 -0.54
N THR A 600 -44.43 -6.15 -1.36
CA THR A 600 -43.28 -6.68 -2.12
C THR A 600 -42.12 -7.08 -1.21
N ASN A 601 -41.98 -6.40 -0.08
CA ASN A 601 -40.89 -6.63 0.86
C ASN A 601 -41.30 -7.42 2.10
N PHE A 602 -42.57 -7.85 2.18
CA PHE A 602 -43.09 -8.61 3.33
C PHE A 602 -42.29 -9.88 3.62
N GLY A 603 -41.87 -10.07 4.86
CA GLY A 603 -40.99 -11.14 5.30
C GLY A 603 -39.52 -10.83 5.17
N ARG A 604 -39.12 -9.69 4.60
CA ARG A 604 -37.72 -9.25 4.61
C ARG A 604 -37.36 -8.81 6.02
N THR A 605 -36.13 -9.18 6.40
CA THR A 605 -35.46 -8.63 7.57
C THR A 605 -34.23 -7.86 7.10
N ALA A 606 -33.90 -6.81 7.82
CA ALA A 606 -32.64 -6.12 7.63
C ALA A 606 -31.51 -7.16 7.65
N GLY A 607 -30.71 -7.20 6.58
CA GLY A 607 -29.68 -8.20 6.44
C GLY A 607 -30.03 -9.45 5.62
N SER A 608 -31.29 -9.63 5.16
CA SER A 608 -31.61 -10.68 4.19
C SER A 608 -31.35 -10.20 2.74
N GLY A 609 -30.17 -9.68 2.47
CA GLY A 609 -29.64 -9.56 1.12
C GLY A 609 -29.61 -10.94 0.47
N SER A 610 -30.01 -11.03 -0.80
CA SER A 610 -30.00 -12.29 -1.57
C SER A 610 -28.71 -13.06 -1.29
N ALA A 611 -28.84 -14.33 -0.94
CA ALA A 611 -27.71 -15.21 -0.71
C ALA A 611 -26.75 -15.07 -1.91
N ILE A 612 -25.55 -14.58 -1.66
CA ILE A 612 -24.49 -14.53 -2.67
C ILE A 612 -24.12 -15.98 -2.93
N SER A 613 -24.59 -16.50 -4.06
CA SER A 613 -24.09 -17.77 -4.60
C SER A 613 -22.57 -17.63 -4.68
N GLY A 614 -21.84 -18.48 -3.97
CA GLY A 614 -20.40 -18.36 -3.73
C GLY A 614 -19.59 -18.09 -5.00
N THR A 615 -19.27 -16.84 -5.20
CA THR A 615 -18.18 -16.40 -6.07
C THR A 615 -17.11 -15.81 -5.16
N ALA A 616 -15.88 -16.18 -5.41
CA ALA A 616 -14.72 -15.82 -4.61
C ALA A 616 -14.74 -14.33 -4.22
N VAL A 617 -14.70 -14.08 -2.93
CA VAL A 617 -14.51 -12.74 -2.36
C VAL A 617 -13.16 -12.22 -2.85
N PRO A 618 -13.07 -11.03 -3.48
CA PRO A 618 -11.76 -10.43 -3.78
C PRO A 618 -10.98 -10.25 -2.47
N GLU A 619 -9.75 -10.70 -2.48
CA GLU A 619 -8.84 -10.74 -1.34
C GLU A 619 -8.69 -9.39 -0.65
N PRO A 620 -8.60 -9.34 0.69
CA PRO A 620 -8.42 -8.09 1.46
C PRO A 620 -7.19 -7.27 1.07
N GLY A 621 -6.16 -7.94 0.54
CA GLY A 621 -4.90 -7.31 0.09
C GLY A 621 -5.07 -6.26 -1.00
N THR A 622 -6.11 -6.35 -1.82
CA THR A 622 -6.32 -5.42 -2.93
C THR A 622 -6.64 -3.99 -2.46
N PHE A 623 -7.31 -3.86 -1.32
CA PHE A 623 -7.70 -2.55 -0.79
C PHE A 623 -6.53 -1.83 -0.12
N VAL A 624 -5.71 -2.58 0.63
CA VAL A 624 -4.49 -2.03 1.27
C VAL A 624 -3.49 -1.56 0.22
N LEU A 625 -3.30 -2.34 -0.85
CA LEU A 625 -2.48 -1.96 -2.00
C LEU A 625 -2.96 -0.66 -2.65
N LEU A 626 -4.27 -0.50 -2.77
CA LEU A 626 -4.86 0.66 -3.40
C LEU A 626 -4.78 1.91 -2.51
N ALA A 627 -5.06 1.76 -1.22
CA ALA A 627 -4.96 2.84 -0.25
C ALA A 627 -3.51 3.36 -0.16
N ALA A 628 -2.52 2.46 -0.14
CA ALA A 628 -1.10 2.84 -0.13
C ALA A 628 -0.68 3.58 -1.43
N ALA A 629 -1.12 3.09 -2.59
CA ALA A 629 -0.84 3.73 -3.87
C ALA A 629 -1.47 5.12 -4.00
N LEU A 630 -2.68 5.29 -3.49
CA LEU A 630 -3.42 6.55 -3.59
C LEU A 630 -2.98 7.59 -2.56
N VAL A 631 -2.60 7.17 -1.35
CA VAL A 631 -1.98 8.07 -0.35
C VAL A 631 -0.64 8.58 -0.86
N GLY A 632 0.16 7.72 -1.50
CA GLY A 632 1.40 8.14 -2.17
C GLY A 632 1.17 9.19 -3.26
N ALA A 633 0.15 9.00 -4.10
CA ALA A 633 -0.22 9.94 -5.16
C ALA A 633 -0.76 11.28 -4.61
N ALA A 634 -1.46 11.25 -3.48
CA ALA A 634 -2.02 12.44 -2.84
C ALA A 634 -0.95 13.29 -2.13
N LEU A 635 0.03 12.65 -1.50
CA LEU A 635 1.14 13.34 -0.84
C LEU A 635 2.11 13.98 -1.84
N GLY A 636 2.23 13.42 -3.05
CA GLY A 636 3.04 13.98 -4.14
C GLY A 636 2.47 15.26 -4.77
N ARG A 637 1.19 15.57 -4.57
CA ARG A 637 0.52 16.79 -5.11
C ARG A 637 0.57 18.00 -4.18
N ARG A 638 1.18 17.88 -2.99
CA ARG A 638 1.26 18.97 -1.99
C ARG A 638 2.65 19.61 -1.89
N LYS A 639 3.41 19.62 -2.96
CA LYS A 639 4.60 20.50 -3.03
C LYS A 639 4.50 21.42 -4.22
#